data_fd4fcff50fb0d78fae3a8172bd6b10f9
#
_entry.id   fd4fcff50fb0d78fae3a8172bd6b10f9
#
_cell.length_a   1.000
_cell.length_b   1.000
_cell.length_c   1.000
_cell.angle_alpha   90.00
_cell.angle_beta   90.00
_cell.angle_gamma   90.00
#
_symmetry.space_group_name_H-M   'P 1'
#
loop_
_entity.id
_entity.type
_entity.pdbx_description
1 polymer ?
#
loop_
_entity_poly.entity_id
_entity_poly.type
_entity_poly.pdbx_seq_one_letter_code
_entity_poly.pdbx_strand_id
1 'polypeptide(L)'
;MRSLISIADLTNDEIEEIFSLADAAQRLRSERPANGQIMATLFYEPSTRTRLSFESAMQRLGGSVISCSDMKSSSAAKGETLADTAKVVSAYADVLVVRHNWDGAVQAMAEHADVPVINAGDGGHEHPTQTLCDLYTLRQEKGNLKGLTVVVCGDLKNGRTIHSLVFALARFGANVVTLAANGMELPQYVIERLEREYDYALAPMASDDLNAVMTETDALYLTPKQPHQLALFTQVDQVIQARLNSLATGLRYDAFYMTRKQKERIKEGTAKGSYPTIGPEFLREQRFQDTVVMHPLPRVDELSPELDKDRRGIYFKQAAYGVPVRMALLKFLFDRRGAKAAAAQHKAVGYESPEKLGPQCRNPNCVTVNEPASTDKRFELFSVGETGTLILGCAYCDHRYKVQFVGNVKNKGYCSYDNSLADTMRDWLKGNQLAIFDSIKEAEELGYEPIKSGPQRTLMGDAEIASALAQMSQQILLDCRDPDRLLILGVRSVGSQLAQRIGAEIEAQRKRKVELAEIEIYGSGDEIKRLAPADPDAAPLSLKDREVILVDDVIHTGRTVKSALNIIFRSGRPQSVRLAVLIDRGHREVPVKPNYVGKNIPSSEKDRVRVKLRGLEQEENDQVVIFSVISPADGTKSSSAGAEKRAAR
;
A
#
# COMPACT_ATOMS: atom_id res chain seq x y z
N MET A 1 6.29 -26.32 0.45
CA MET A 1 5.19 -26.94 -0.30
C MET A 1 4.37 -25.83 -0.93
N ARG A 2 3.68 -26.03 -2.06
CA ARG A 2 2.97 -24.96 -2.74
C ARG A 2 1.58 -24.76 -2.14
N SER A 3 1.32 -23.62 -1.54
CA SER A 3 0.03 -23.19 -1.00
C SER A 3 -0.54 -22.04 -1.85
N LEU A 4 -1.79 -21.67 -1.65
CA LEU A 4 -2.42 -20.47 -2.20
C LEU A 4 -2.86 -19.57 -1.05
N ILE A 5 -2.04 -18.62 -0.68
CA ILE A 5 -2.29 -17.67 0.41
C ILE A 5 -2.78 -16.34 -0.15
N SER A 6 -2.11 -15.85 -1.19
CA SER A 6 -2.41 -14.63 -1.94
C SER A 6 -2.69 -14.95 -3.40
N ILE A 7 -3.43 -14.08 -4.10
CA ILE A 7 -3.59 -14.20 -5.56
C ILE A 7 -2.24 -14.01 -6.28
N ALA A 8 -1.28 -13.36 -5.65
CA ALA A 8 0.08 -13.19 -6.15
C ALA A 8 0.90 -14.49 -6.18
N ASP A 9 0.50 -15.52 -5.45
CA ASP A 9 1.15 -16.83 -5.48
C ASP A 9 0.98 -17.57 -6.82
N LEU A 10 0.08 -17.08 -7.67
CA LEU A 10 -0.18 -17.62 -8.99
C LEU A 10 0.32 -16.66 -10.07
N THR A 11 0.99 -17.17 -11.10
CA THR A 11 1.25 -16.42 -12.34
C THR A 11 -0.02 -16.29 -13.19
N ASN A 12 -0.01 -15.41 -14.20
CA ASN A 12 -1.15 -15.30 -15.12
C ASN A 12 -1.38 -16.62 -15.89
N ASP A 13 -0.29 -17.27 -16.32
CA ASP A 13 -0.38 -18.55 -17.03
C ASP A 13 -0.99 -19.65 -16.15
N GLU A 14 -0.68 -19.64 -14.84
CA GLU A 14 -1.25 -20.59 -13.89
C GLU A 14 -2.71 -20.31 -13.60
N ILE A 15 -3.13 -19.05 -13.57
CA ILE A 15 -4.55 -18.69 -13.47
C ILE A 15 -5.30 -19.17 -14.72
N GLU A 16 -4.75 -18.97 -15.92
CA GLU A 16 -5.33 -19.47 -17.17
C GLU A 16 -5.35 -21.02 -17.23
N GLU A 17 -4.33 -21.68 -16.70
CA GLU A 17 -4.34 -23.14 -16.55
C GLU A 17 -5.48 -23.60 -15.62
N ILE A 18 -5.64 -22.95 -14.46
CA ILE A 18 -6.74 -23.24 -13.53
C ILE A 18 -8.10 -23.02 -14.24
N PHE A 19 -8.24 -21.98 -15.05
CA PHE A 19 -9.48 -21.71 -15.79
C PHE A 19 -9.72 -22.79 -16.86
N SER A 20 -8.69 -23.22 -17.56
CA SER A 20 -8.78 -24.30 -18.54
C SER A 20 -9.18 -25.64 -17.90
N LEU A 21 -8.65 -25.92 -16.70
CA LEU A 21 -9.07 -27.07 -15.90
C LEU A 21 -10.52 -26.92 -15.41
N ALA A 22 -10.97 -25.70 -15.08
CA ALA A 22 -12.35 -25.43 -14.68
C ALA A 22 -13.32 -25.63 -15.85
N ASP A 23 -12.95 -25.23 -17.07
CA ASP A 23 -13.70 -25.51 -18.30
C ASP A 23 -13.84 -27.03 -18.54
N ALA A 24 -12.83 -27.81 -18.13
CA ALA A 24 -12.83 -29.26 -18.22
C ALA A 24 -13.40 -29.98 -16.97
N ALA A 25 -14.17 -29.28 -16.12
CA ALA A 25 -14.63 -29.82 -14.83
C ALA A 25 -15.44 -31.14 -14.94
N GLN A 26 -16.18 -31.33 -16.04
CA GLN A 26 -16.91 -32.59 -16.29
C GLN A 26 -15.95 -33.77 -16.48
N ARG A 27 -14.82 -33.55 -17.17
CA ARG A 27 -13.76 -34.53 -17.34
C ARG A 27 -13.09 -34.84 -16.00
N LEU A 28 -12.73 -33.82 -15.22
CA LEU A 28 -12.15 -33.98 -13.88
C LEU A 28 -13.05 -34.81 -12.95
N ARG A 29 -14.37 -34.60 -13.05
CA ARG A 29 -15.33 -35.38 -12.29
C ARG A 29 -15.30 -36.90 -12.66
N SER A 30 -15.13 -37.19 -13.93
CA SER A 30 -15.05 -38.59 -14.42
C SER A 30 -13.73 -39.26 -14.06
N GLU A 31 -12.62 -38.51 -14.17
CA GLU A 31 -11.25 -38.98 -13.88
C GLU A 31 -11.00 -39.21 -12.40
N ARG A 32 -11.71 -38.49 -11.51
CA ARG A 32 -11.58 -38.56 -10.04
C ARG A 32 -10.14 -38.41 -9.55
N PRO A 33 -9.42 -37.30 -9.91
CA PRO A 33 -7.99 -37.17 -9.66
C PRO A 33 -7.61 -37.04 -8.17
N ALA A 34 -8.57 -36.80 -7.27
CA ALA A 34 -8.37 -36.75 -5.84
C ALA A 34 -8.76 -38.05 -5.11
N ASN A 35 -8.89 -39.16 -5.84
CA ASN A 35 -9.22 -40.44 -5.19
C ASN A 35 -8.19 -40.80 -4.13
N GLY A 36 -8.64 -41.15 -2.91
CA GLY A 36 -7.80 -41.44 -1.76
C GLY A 36 -7.23 -40.20 -1.04
N GLN A 37 -7.47 -38.98 -1.52
CA GLN A 37 -7.03 -37.75 -0.87
C GLN A 37 -8.10 -37.24 0.11
N ILE A 38 -7.65 -36.61 1.19
CA ILE A 38 -8.49 -36.02 2.23
C ILE A 38 -8.24 -34.50 2.27
N MET A 39 -9.31 -33.72 2.23
CA MET A 39 -9.27 -32.27 2.46
C MET A 39 -9.84 -31.94 3.82
N ALA A 40 -9.11 -31.14 4.61
CA ALA A 40 -9.64 -30.56 5.84
C ALA A 40 -10.14 -29.14 5.60
N THR A 41 -11.34 -28.81 6.08
CA THR A 41 -11.89 -27.45 6.07
C THR A 41 -11.95 -26.89 7.49
N LEU A 42 -11.19 -25.83 7.75
CA LEU A 42 -11.04 -25.17 9.05
C LEU A 42 -11.60 -23.73 8.96
N PHE A 43 -12.81 -23.54 9.46
CA PHE A 43 -13.52 -22.26 9.35
C PHE A 43 -13.70 -21.61 10.71
N TYR A 44 -12.80 -20.69 11.06
CA TYR A 44 -12.88 -19.84 12.27
C TYR A 44 -13.88 -18.71 12.10
N GLU A 45 -14.12 -18.27 10.86
CA GLU A 45 -15.18 -17.33 10.50
C GLU A 45 -16.27 -18.04 9.69
N PRO A 46 -17.56 -17.93 10.03
CA PRO A 46 -18.65 -18.60 9.32
C PRO A 46 -18.72 -18.25 7.84
N SER A 47 -18.75 -19.26 6.97
CA SER A 47 -18.96 -19.10 5.53
C SER A 47 -19.55 -20.37 4.91
N THR A 48 -20.88 -20.42 4.81
CA THR A 48 -21.58 -21.59 4.28
C THR A 48 -21.21 -21.85 2.82
N ARG A 49 -21.26 -20.84 1.96
CA ARG A 49 -21.02 -21.01 0.51
C ARG A 49 -19.59 -21.44 0.20
N THR A 50 -18.58 -20.75 0.76
CA THR A 50 -17.18 -21.07 0.50
C THR A 50 -16.87 -22.50 0.96
N ARG A 51 -17.30 -22.87 2.16
CA ARG A 51 -17.11 -24.20 2.71
C ARG A 51 -17.76 -25.28 1.83
N LEU A 52 -19.08 -25.20 1.63
CA LEU A 52 -19.83 -26.21 0.88
C LEU A 52 -19.32 -26.34 -0.57
N SER A 53 -18.87 -25.26 -1.19
CA SER A 53 -18.34 -25.33 -2.55
C SER A 53 -16.98 -26.04 -2.63
N PHE A 54 -16.09 -25.87 -1.61
CA PHE A 54 -14.86 -26.65 -1.51
C PHE A 54 -15.14 -28.13 -1.22
N GLU A 55 -16.03 -28.38 -0.26
CA GLU A 55 -16.44 -29.74 0.09
C GLU A 55 -17.06 -30.45 -1.13
N SER A 56 -17.97 -29.78 -1.86
CA SER A 56 -18.54 -30.30 -3.10
C SER A 56 -17.46 -30.53 -4.17
N ALA A 57 -16.51 -29.61 -4.33
CA ALA A 57 -15.41 -29.74 -5.30
C ALA A 57 -14.57 -30.98 -5.01
N MET A 58 -14.14 -31.18 -3.76
CA MET A 58 -13.35 -32.32 -3.35
C MET A 58 -14.08 -33.66 -3.56
N GLN A 59 -15.36 -33.74 -3.17
CA GLN A 59 -16.19 -34.92 -3.38
C GLN A 59 -16.34 -35.24 -4.88
N ARG A 60 -16.51 -34.24 -5.73
CA ARG A 60 -16.62 -34.41 -7.20
C ARG A 60 -15.31 -34.87 -7.82
N LEU A 61 -14.17 -34.56 -7.24
CA LEU A 61 -12.86 -35.07 -7.64
C LEU A 61 -12.57 -36.48 -7.09
N GLY A 62 -13.48 -37.07 -6.31
CA GLY A 62 -13.36 -38.43 -5.75
C GLY A 62 -12.64 -38.49 -4.40
N GLY A 63 -12.28 -37.35 -3.82
CA GLY A 63 -11.66 -37.27 -2.49
C GLY A 63 -12.66 -37.26 -1.34
N SER A 64 -12.16 -37.27 -0.13
CA SER A 64 -12.91 -37.20 1.12
C SER A 64 -12.73 -35.86 1.81
N VAL A 65 -13.62 -35.53 2.73
CA VAL A 65 -13.59 -34.26 3.48
C VAL A 65 -13.72 -34.55 4.98
N ILE A 66 -12.87 -33.89 5.76
CA ILE A 66 -13.05 -33.71 7.20
C ILE A 66 -13.31 -32.23 7.44
N SER A 67 -14.36 -31.89 8.18
CA SER A 67 -14.82 -30.53 8.30
C SER A 67 -14.96 -30.11 9.75
N CYS A 68 -14.32 -28.99 10.13
CA CYS A 68 -14.52 -28.30 11.39
C CYS A 68 -15.17 -26.94 11.12
N SER A 69 -16.48 -26.86 11.35
CA SER A 69 -17.29 -25.69 11.01
C SER A 69 -17.48 -24.70 12.15
N ASP A 70 -17.15 -25.12 13.36
CA ASP A 70 -17.21 -24.29 14.57
C ASP A 70 -15.94 -24.48 15.39
N MET A 71 -14.92 -23.72 15.03
CA MET A 71 -13.65 -23.74 15.75
C MET A 71 -13.76 -23.20 17.18
N LYS A 72 -14.84 -22.43 17.51
CA LYS A 72 -15.10 -21.94 18.87
C LYS A 72 -15.47 -23.07 19.85
N SER A 73 -15.96 -24.19 19.33
CA SER A 73 -16.27 -25.39 20.12
C SER A 73 -15.18 -26.48 20.04
N SER A 74 -14.08 -26.22 19.33
CA SER A 74 -12.95 -27.13 19.15
C SER A 74 -11.85 -26.93 20.20
N SER A 75 -10.71 -27.62 20.03
CA SER A 75 -9.51 -27.46 20.86
C SER A 75 -8.96 -26.02 20.82
N ALA A 76 -9.20 -25.24 19.76
CA ALA A 76 -8.86 -23.83 19.69
C ALA A 76 -9.50 -23.01 20.83
N ALA A 77 -10.72 -23.36 21.26
CA ALA A 77 -11.36 -22.74 22.41
C ALA A 77 -10.65 -23.03 23.75
N LYS A 78 -9.77 -24.03 23.78
CA LYS A 78 -8.94 -24.40 24.93
C LYS A 78 -7.53 -23.81 24.86
N GLY A 79 -7.23 -22.97 23.84
CA GLY A 79 -5.94 -22.33 23.67
C GLY A 79 -4.95 -23.08 22.77
N GLU A 80 -5.42 -24.05 21.95
CA GLU A 80 -4.59 -24.67 20.92
C GLU A 80 -4.18 -23.62 19.88
N THR A 81 -2.88 -23.54 19.58
CA THR A 81 -2.34 -22.55 18.66
C THR A 81 -2.64 -22.89 17.20
N LEU A 82 -2.56 -21.89 16.30
CA LEU A 82 -2.67 -22.12 14.86
C LEU A 82 -1.55 -23.03 14.35
N ALA A 83 -0.35 -22.92 14.92
CA ALA A 83 0.80 -23.76 14.62
C ALA A 83 0.53 -25.22 14.96
N ASP A 84 0.01 -25.49 16.17
CA ASP A 84 -0.32 -26.85 16.61
C ASP A 84 -1.45 -27.44 15.77
N THR A 85 -2.52 -26.65 15.56
CA THR A 85 -3.64 -27.06 14.70
C THR A 85 -3.18 -27.40 13.28
N ALA A 86 -2.28 -26.57 12.69
CA ALA A 86 -1.73 -26.82 11.36
C ALA A 86 -0.96 -28.14 11.31
N LYS A 87 -0.10 -28.41 12.31
CA LYS A 87 0.67 -29.67 12.41
C LYS A 87 -0.23 -30.88 12.58
N VAL A 88 -1.15 -30.82 13.53
CA VAL A 88 -2.04 -31.96 13.85
C VAL A 88 -2.93 -32.28 12.64
N VAL A 89 -3.56 -31.28 12.03
CA VAL A 89 -4.48 -31.52 10.92
C VAL A 89 -3.73 -31.92 9.64
N SER A 90 -2.48 -31.47 9.46
CA SER A 90 -1.63 -31.94 8.37
C SER A 90 -1.38 -33.46 8.41
N ALA A 91 -1.42 -34.06 9.60
CA ALA A 91 -1.31 -35.54 9.72
C ALA A 91 -2.60 -36.28 9.33
N TYR A 92 -3.73 -35.56 9.22
CA TYR A 92 -5.03 -36.15 8.92
C TYR A 92 -5.52 -35.85 7.51
N ALA A 93 -4.93 -34.88 6.83
CA ALA A 93 -5.40 -34.39 5.54
C ALA A 93 -4.24 -34.15 4.57
N ASP A 94 -4.56 -34.12 3.28
CA ASP A 94 -3.63 -33.88 2.19
C ASP A 94 -3.65 -32.43 1.70
N VAL A 95 -4.65 -31.63 2.11
CA VAL A 95 -4.79 -30.21 1.84
C VAL A 95 -5.67 -29.56 2.90
N LEU A 96 -5.31 -28.36 3.33
CA LEU A 96 -6.09 -27.55 4.28
C LEU A 96 -6.76 -26.41 3.54
N VAL A 97 -8.05 -26.18 3.79
CA VAL A 97 -8.79 -24.99 3.36
C VAL A 97 -9.16 -24.20 4.62
N VAL A 98 -8.55 -23.02 4.77
CA VAL A 98 -8.61 -22.25 6.00
C VAL A 98 -9.31 -20.92 5.76
N ARG A 99 -10.25 -20.57 6.63
CA ARG A 99 -10.84 -19.25 6.72
C ARG A 99 -10.73 -18.72 8.15
N HIS A 100 -10.15 -17.55 8.31
CA HIS A 100 -9.88 -16.98 9.62
C HIS A 100 -10.33 -15.52 9.72
N ASN A 101 -10.56 -15.04 10.95
CA ASN A 101 -10.93 -13.65 11.22
C ASN A 101 -9.71 -12.72 11.41
N TRP A 102 -8.50 -13.25 11.60
CA TRP A 102 -7.28 -12.45 11.70
C TRP A 102 -6.54 -12.38 10.38
N ASP A 103 -6.01 -11.18 10.10
CA ASP A 103 -5.17 -10.92 8.92
C ASP A 103 -3.84 -11.69 9.05
N GLY A 104 -3.47 -12.42 8.01
CA GLY A 104 -2.24 -13.22 7.98
C GLY A 104 -2.30 -14.56 8.71
N ALA A 105 -3.43 -14.92 9.33
CA ALA A 105 -3.56 -16.20 10.04
C ALA A 105 -3.34 -17.42 9.15
N VAL A 106 -3.80 -17.34 7.89
CA VAL A 106 -3.63 -18.44 6.93
C VAL A 106 -2.18 -18.60 6.51
N GLN A 107 -1.44 -17.49 6.40
CA GLN A 107 0.02 -17.52 6.18
C GLN A 107 0.73 -18.19 7.35
N ALA A 108 0.40 -17.83 8.60
CA ALA A 108 0.98 -18.45 9.78
C ALA A 108 0.72 -19.97 9.82
N MET A 109 -0.50 -20.40 9.51
CA MET A 109 -0.80 -21.84 9.40
C MET A 109 -0.02 -22.53 8.29
N ALA A 110 0.15 -21.89 7.13
CA ALA A 110 0.88 -22.47 6.00
C ALA A 110 2.37 -22.68 6.30
N GLU A 111 2.96 -21.88 7.18
CA GLU A 111 4.35 -22.04 7.62
C GLU A 111 4.58 -23.27 8.50
N HIS A 112 3.54 -23.68 9.23
CA HIS A 112 3.60 -24.84 10.12
C HIS A 112 2.97 -26.11 9.52
N ALA A 113 2.22 -25.99 8.43
CA ALA A 113 1.57 -27.12 7.77
C ALA A 113 2.56 -27.95 6.95
N ASP A 114 2.37 -29.27 6.98
CA ASP A 114 3.12 -30.24 6.15
C ASP A 114 2.40 -30.59 4.84
N VAL A 115 1.26 -29.93 4.57
CA VAL A 115 0.43 -30.09 3.37
C VAL A 115 0.07 -28.72 2.78
N PRO A 116 -0.35 -28.64 1.51
CA PRO A 116 -0.80 -27.37 0.93
C PRO A 116 -1.93 -26.73 1.73
N VAL A 117 -1.88 -25.40 1.85
CA VAL A 117 -2.91 -24.57 2.50
C VAL A 117 -3.54 -23.63 1.48
N ILE A 118 -4.86 -23.54 1.50
CA ILE A 118 -5.66 -22.64 0.66
C ILE A 118 -6.33 -21.60 1.53
N ASN A 119 -6.07 -20.31 1.24
CA ASN A 119 -6.73 -19.18 1.87
C ASN A 119 -8.17 -19.01 1.35
N ALA A 120 -9.14 -19.33 2.19
CA ALA A 120 -10.57 -19.13 1.95
C ALA A 120 -11.11 -17.81 2.56
N GLY A 121 -10.20 -16.86 2.84
CA GLY A 121 -10.42 -15.53 3.39
C GLY A 121 -9.84 -15.37 4.80
N ASP A 122 -8.93 -14.40 4.96
CA ASP A 122 -8.32 -14.04 6.24
C ASP A 122 -8.58 -12.56 6.58
N GLY A 123 -9.33 -12.34 7.65
CA GLY A 123 -9.65 -11.00 8.15
C GLY A 123 -10.15 -10.02 7.09
N GLY A 124 -9.54 -8.85 7.03
CA GLY A 124 -9.72 -7.84 5.97
C GLY A 124 -8.67 -7.91 4.86
N HIS A 125 -7.76 -8.87 4.91
CA HIS A 125 -6.53 -8.91 4.12
C HIS A 125 -6.75 -9.43 2.69
N GLU A 126 -6.92 -10.76 2.49
CA GLU A 126 -7.07 -11.34 1.16
C GLU A 126 -8.15 -12.44 1.07
N HIS A 127 -8.66 -12.67 -0.16
CA HIS A 127 -9.54 -13.78 -0.48
C HIS A 127 -9.29 -14.30 -1.91
N PRO A 128 -8.13 -14.94 -2.17
CA PRO A 128 -7.69 -15.31 -3.52
C PRO A 128 -8.67 -16.22 -4.24
N THR A 129 -9.34 -17.12 -3.52
CA THR A 129 -10.28 -18.06 -4.14
C THR A 129 -11.59 -17.40 -4.58
N GLN A 130 -12.00 -16.28 -3.98
CA GLN A 130 -13.11 -15.48 -4.48
C GLN A 130 -12.71 -14.74 -5.74
N THR A 131 -11.51 -14.16 -5.75
CA THR A 131 -10.95 -13.49 -6.94
C THR A 131 -10.89 -14.42 -8.15
N LEU A 132 -10.42 -15.66 -7.98
CA LEU A 132 -10.43 -16.65 -9.06
C LEU A 132 -11.85 -16.92 -9.58
N CYS A 133 -12.84 -17.02 -8.69
CA CYS A 133 -14.24 -17.23 -9.11
C CYS A 133 -14.80 -16.01 -9.87
N ASP A 134 -14.45 -14.81 -9.43
CA ASP A 134 -14.93 -13.56 -10.04
C ASP A 134 -14.31 -13.35 -11.43
N LEU A 135 -13.00 -13.54 -11.56
CA LEU A 135 -12.29 -13.49 -12.84
C LEU A 135 -12.81 -14.55 -13.82
N TYR A 136 -13.00 -15.80 -13.35
CA TYR A 136 -13.55 -16.86 -14.18
C TYR A 136 -14.98 -16.51 -14.64
N THR A 137 -15.80 -15.95 -13.77
CA THR A 137 -17.15 -15.51 -14.12
C THR A 137 -17.12 -14.41 -15.18
N LEU A 138 -16.30 -13.38 -15.01
CA LEU A 138 -16.13 -12.30 -15.99
C LEU A 138 -15.63 -12.85 -17.33
N ARG A 139 -14.64 -13.77 -17.31
CA ARG A 139 -14.13 -14.43 -18.51
C ARG A 139 -15.23 -15.23 -19.25
N GLN A 140 -16.06 -15.97 -18.53
CA GLN A 140 -17.14 -16.78 -19.11
C GLN A 140 -18.26 -15.91 -19.71
N GLU A 141 -18.56 -14.76 -19.09
CA GLU A 141 -19.69 -13.91 -19.49
C GLU A 141 -19.28 -12.81 -20.50
N LYS A 142 -18.02 -12.35 -20.45
CA LYS A 142 -17.52 -11.20 -21.22
C LYS A 142 -16.30 -11.49 -22.10
N GLY A 143 -15.66 -12.62 -21.91
CA GLY A 143 -14.48 -13.03 -22.68
C GLY A 143 -13.19 -12.42 -22.14
N ASN A 144 -12.61 -11.44 -22.84
CA ASN A 144 -11.32 -10.88 -22.48
C ASN A 144 -11.46 -9.74 -21.46
N LEU A 145 -10.57 -9.73 -20.46
CA LEU A 145 -10.51 -8.68 -19.44
C LEU A 145 -9.56 -7.54 -19.84
N LYS A 146 -8.68 -7.76 -20.81
CA LYS A 146 -7.67 -6.79 -21.24
C LYS A 146 -8.32 -5.55 -21.85
N GLY A 147 -7.96 -4.39 -21.32
CA GLY A 147 -8.45 -3.09 -21.78
C GLY A 147 -9.80 -2.67 -21.19
N LEU A 148 -10.45 -3.52 -20.38
CA LEU A 148 -11.67 -3.10 -19.66
C LEU A 148 -11.33 -2.04 -18.60
N THR A 149 -12.14 -1.01 -18.53
CA THR A 149 -12.07 -0.01 -17.46
C THR A 149 -13.02 -0.43 -16.33
N VAL A 150 -12.43 -0.77 -15.17
CA VAL A 150 -13.15 -1.25 -13.99
C VAL A 150 -13.07 -0.20 -12.89
N VAL A 151 -14.20 0.40 -12.55
CA VAL A 151 -14.29 1.34 -11.42
C VAL A 151 -14.62 0.58 -10.15
N VAL A 152 -13.76 0.74 -9.13
CA VAL A 152 -13.93 0.15 -7.80
C VAL A 152 -14.34 1.25 -6.84
N CYS A 153 -15.55 1.15 -6.26
CA CYS A 153 -16.15 2.24 -5.51
C CYS A 153 -16.60 1.80 -4.11
N GLY A 154 -16.42 2.68 -3.12
CA GLY A 154 -16.95 2.54 -1.76
C GLY A 154 -15.90 2.34 -0.67
N ASP A 155 -16.09 1.37 0.22
CA ASP A 155 -15.12 1.00 1.26
C ASP A 155 -14.04 0.10 0.68
N LEU A 156 -12.97 0.70 0.18
CA LEU A 156 -11.83 -0.02 -0.39
C LEU A 156 -10.83 -0.45 0.68
N LYS A 157 -10.90 0.16 1.87
CA LYS A 157 -9.97 -0.11 2.96
C LYS A 157 -10.16 -1.48 3.61
N ASN A 158 -11.42 -1.91 3.79
CA ASN A 158 -11.75 -3.12 4.52
C ASN A 158 -12.22 -4.25 3.59
N GLY A 159 -12.14 -4.05 2.29
CA GLY A 159 -12.66 -4.95 1.27
C GLY A 159 -11.67 -6.02 0.82
N ARG A 160 -11.42 -7.09 1.60
CA ARG A 160 -10.46 -8.16 1.24
C ARG A 160 -10.64 -8.74 -0.17
N THR A 161 -11.85 -8.82 -0.68
CA THR A 161 -12.11 -9.26 -2.07
C THR A 161 -11.61 -8.24 -3.08
N ILE A 162 -11.69 -6.94 -2.75
CA ILE A 162 -11.17 -5.88 -3.61
C ILE A 162 -9.65 -5.92 -3.64
N HIS A 163 -8.98 -6.09 -2.50
CA HIS A 163 -7.52 -6.13 -2.43
C HIS A 163 -6.97 -7.18 -3.40
N SER A 164 -7.46 -8.42 -3.30
CA SER A 164 -7.06 -9.50 -4.20
C SER A 164 -7.50 -9.26 -5.66
N LEU A 165 -8.70 -8.68 -5.87
CA LEU A 165 -9.25 -8.48 -7.22
C LEU A 165 -8.48 -7.41 -8.00
N VAL A 166 -8.09 -6.31 -7.35
CA VAL A 166 -7.35 -5.23 -7.99
C VAL A 166 -6.01 -5.71 -8.52
N PHE A 167 -5.28 -6.55 -7.76
CA PHE A 167 -4.04 -7.18 -8.24
C PHE A 167 -4.28 -8.02 -9.49
N ALA A 168 -5.33 -8.82 -9.48
CA ALA A 168 -5.65 -9.68 -10.59
C ALA A 168 -6.09 -8.89 -11.85
N LEU A 169 -6.96 -7.91 -11.71
CA LEU A 169 -7.41 -7.05 -12.82
C LEU A 169 -6.24 -6.32 -13.47
N ALA A 170 -5.37 -5.69 -12.67
CA ALA A 170 -4.17 -5.01 -13.16
C ALA A 170 -3.28 -5.95 -13.98
N ARG A 171 -3.04 -7.16 -13.48
CA ARG A 171 -2.23 -8.20 -14.15
C ARG A 171 -2.82 -8.69 -15.46
N PHE A 172 -4.14 -8.71 -15.58
CA PHE A 172 -4.84 -9.09 -16.82
C PHE A 172 -5.02 -7.90 -17.77
N GLY A 173 -4.41 -6.75 -17.47
CA GLY A 173 -4.39 -5.57 -18.34
C GLY A 173 -5.70 -4.79 -18.36
N ALA A 174 -6.50 -4.88 -17.31
CA ALA A 174 -7.64 -3.99 -17.10
C ALA A 174 -7.18 -2.63 -16.55
N ASN A 175 -7.88 -1.57 -16.89
CA ASN A 175 -7.69 -0.24 -16.33
C ASN A 175 -8.51 -0.16 -15.03
N VAL A 176 -7.85 -0.13 -13.87
CA VAL A 176 -8.52 -0.04 -12.58
C VAL A 176 -8.54 1.40 -12.10
N VAL A 177 -9.74 1.90 -11.84
CA VAL A 177 -9.97 3.23 -11.29
C VAL A 177 -10.59 3.09 -9.90
N THR A 178 -10.04 3.80 -8.91
CA THR A 178 -10.55 3.75 -7.54
C THR A 178 -11.35 4.99 -7.19
N LEU A 179 -12.54 4.79 -6.66
CA LEU A 179 -13.43 5.85 -6.19
C LEU A 179 -13.81 5.57 -4.73
N ALA A 180 -12.95 5.94 -3.82
CA ALA A 180 -13.15 5.75 -2.39
C ALA A 180 -13.71 7.01 -1.72
N ALA A 181 -14.41 6.83 -0.62
CA ALA A 181 -14.68 7.95 0.28
C ALA A 181 -13.44 8.26 1.11
N ASN A 182 -13.34 9.51 1.58
CA ASN A 182 -12.24 9.99 2.39
C ASN A 182 -12.01 9.07 3.61
N GLY A 183 -10.79 8.54 3.74
CA GLY A 183 -10.40 7.61 4.80
C GLY A 183 -10.77 6.15 4.55
N MET A 184 -11.37 5.84 3.37
CA MET A 184 -11.72 4.50 2.91
C MET A 184 -10.98 4.09 1.64
N GLU A 185 -9.91 4.78 1.33
CA GLU A 185 -9.03 4.49 0.21
C GLU A 185 -8.43 3.09 0.32
N LEU A 186 -7.97 2.55 -0.80
CA LEU A 186 -7.17 1.33 -0.79
C LEU A 186 -6.00 1.48 0.19
N PRO A 187 -5.71 0.44 0.99
CA PRO A 187 -4.54 0.46 1.84
C PRO A 187 -3.27 0.74 1.04
N GLN A 188 -2.40 1.56 1.59
CA GLN A 188 -1.17 1.99 0.91
C GLN A 188 -0.33 0.80 0.43
N TYR A 189 -0.29 -0.29 1.20
CA TYR A 189 0.45 -1.50 0.81
C TYR A 189 -0.09 -2.13 -0.49
N VAL A 190 -1.39 -2.03 -0.77
CA VAL A 190 -2.01 -2.55 -2.01
C VAL A 190 -1.52 -1.73 -3.20
N ILE A 191 -1.53 -0.39 -3.06
CA ILE A 191 -1.09 0.53 -4.11
C ILE A 191 0.39 0.30 -4.42
N GLU A 192 1.24 0.30 -3.40
CA GLU A 192 2.68 0.09 -3.55
C GLU A 192 3.02 -1.30 -4.12
N ARG A 193 2.23 -2.32 -3.78
CA ARG A 193 2.41 -3.66 -4.32
C ARG A 193 2.05 -3.71 -5.81
N LEU A 194 0.98 -3.04 -6.23
CA LEU A 194 0.61 -2.90 -7.65
C LEU A 194 1.74 -2.26 -8.47
N GLU A 195 2.28 -1.16 -7.97
CA GLU A 195 3.36 -0.43 -8.63
C GLU A 195 4.65 -1.26 -8.70
N ARG A 196 5.06 -1.85 -7.57
CA ARG A 196 6.33 -2.58 -7.46
C ARG A 196 6.33 -3.91 -8.18
N GLU A 197 5.27 -4.70 -8.06
CA GLU A 197 5.22 -6.08 -8.55
C GLU A 197 4.69 -6.16 -9.99
N TYR A 198 3.86 -5.19 -10.37
CA TYR A 198 3.14 -5.26 -11.64
C TYR A 198 3.38 -4.05 -12.55
N ASP A 199 4.23 -3.10 -12.14
CA ASP A 199 4.48 -1.83 -12.87
C ASP A 199 3.16 -1.10 -13.20
N TYR A 200 2.20 -1.19 -12.27
CA TYR A 200 0.84 -0.71 -12.46
C TYR A 200 0.56 0.46 -11.52
N ALA A 201 0.52 1.67 -12.07
CA ALA A 201 0.18 2.88 -11.32
C ALA A 201 -1.35 3.06 -11.28
N LEU A 202 -1.93 2.98 -10.08
CA LEU A 202 -3.31 3.42 -9.86
C LEU A 202 -3.34 4.95 -9.91
N ALA A 203 -4.01 5.51 -10.91
CA ALA A 203 -4.29 6.93 -10.92
C ALA A 203 -5.38 7.25 -9.88
N PRO A 204 -5.09 8.05 -8.83
CA PRO A 204 -6.13 8.58 -7.98
C PRO A 204 -6.99 9.51 -8.82
N MET A 205 -8.30 9.28 -8.84
CA MET A 205 -9.21 10.11 -9.58
C MET A 205 -9.54 11.38 -8.79
N ALA A 206 -9.28 12.54 -9.38
CA ALA A 206 -9.86 13.78 -8.89
C ALA A 206 -11.38 13.78 -9.10
N SER A 207 -12.13 14.40 -8.19
CA SER A 207 -13.60 14.45 -8.27
C SER A 207 -14.12 15.04 -9.59
N ASP A 208 -13.32 15.89 -10.25
CA ASP A 208 -13.68 16.58 -11.49
C ASP A 208 -13.53 15.66 -12.72
N ASP A 209 -12.70 14.62 -12.65
CA ASP A 209 -12.54 13.64 -13.73
C ASP A 209 -13.60 12.52 -13.71
N LEU A 210 -14.46 12.49 -12.69
CA LEU A 210 -15.47 11.45 -12.52
C LEU A 210 -16.37 11.29 -13.76
N ASN A 211 -16.68 12.38 -14.45
CA ASN A 211 -17.47 12.38 -15.67
C ASN A 211 -16.79 11.64 -16.81
N ALA A 212 -15.52 11.96 -17.06
CA ALA A 212 -14.76 11.34 -18.13
C ALA A 212 -14.60 9.84 -17.86
N VAL A 213 -14.24 9.48 -16.63
CA VAL A 213 -14.04 8.08 -16.26
C VAL A 213 -15.33 7.26 -16.32
N MET A 214 -16.46 7.79 -15.82
CA MET A 214 -17.75 7.08 -15.89
C MET A 214 -18.26 6.92 -17.32
N THR A 215 -17.84 7.76 -18.27
CA THR A 215 -18.14 7.57 -19.69
C THR A 215 -17.32 6.45 -20.34
N GLU A 216 -16.17 6.11 -19.77
CA GLU A 216 -15.27 5.05 -20.27
C GLU A 216 -15.34 3.77 -19.42
N THR A 217 -16.27 3.70 -18.45
CA THR A 217 -16.37 2.58 -17.53
C THR A 217 -17.12 1.39 -18.16
N ASP A 218 -16.45 0.26 -18.25
CA ASP A 218 -17.04 -1.01 -18.68
C ASP A 218 -17.68 -1.79 -17.52
N ALA A 219 -17.03 -1.76 -16.34
CA ALA A 219 -17.54 -2.48 -15.18
C ALA A 219 -17.45 -1.63 -13.91
N LEU A 220 -18.48 -1.73 -13.06
CA LEU A 220 -18.57 -1.03 -11.80
C LEU A 220 -18.65 -2.01 -10.63
N TYR A 221 -17.67 -1.94 -9.73
CA TYR A 221 -17.61 -2.70 -8.48
C TYR A 221 -18.00 -1.82 -7.31
N LEU A 222 -19.14 -2.10 -6.67
CA LEU A 222 -19.69 -1.33 -5.57
C LEU A 222 -19.58 -2.08 -4.25
N THR A 223 -18.93 -1.46 -3.25
CA THR A 223 -18.88 -1.95 -1.88
C THR A 223 -19.74 -1.10 -0.96
N PRO A 224 -20.41 -1.69 0.03
CA PRO A 224 -21.19 -0.94 0.99
C PRO A 224 -20.33 -0.25 2.04
N LYS A 225 -20.91 0.75 2.68
CA LYS A 225 -20.35 1.65 3.65
C LYS A 225 -20.54 1.20 5.10
N GLN A 226 -19.66 1.65 5.99
CA GLN A 226 -19.88 1.62 7.43
C GLN A 226 -20.78 2.80 7.85
N PRO A 227 -21.77 2.60 8.74
CA PRO A 227 -22.81 3.62 9.06
C PRO A 227 -22.30 4.92 9.65
N HIS A 228 -21.18 4.88 10.40
CA HIS A 228 -20.60 6.08 11.02
C HIS A 228 -19.92 7.03 10.03
N GLN A 229 -19.85 6.67 8.77
CA GLN A 229 -19.19 7.41 7.68
C GLN A 229 -20.19 8.02 6.69
N LEU A 230 -21.48 7.89 6.95
CA LEU A 230 -22.57 8.25 6.04
C LEU A 230 -22.58 9.72 5.57
N ALA A 231 -22.09 10.66 6.39
CA ALA A 231 -22.11 12.08 6.04
C ALA A 231 -21.17 12.41 4.86
N LEU A 232 -19.99 11.75 4.78
CA LEU A 232 -19.01 11.92 3.70
C LEU A 232 -19.45 11.22 2.38
N PHE A 233 -20.29 10.19 2.51
CA PHE A 233 -20.77 9.41 1.37
C PHE A 233 -21.99 9.99 0.66
N THR A 234 -22.74 10.88 1.28
CA THR A 234 -23.91 11.48 0.65
C THR A 234 -23.53 12.18 -0.66
N GLN A 235 -22.35 12.77 -0.73
CA GLN A 235 -21.85 13.38 -1.96
C GLN A 235 -21.48 12.33 -3.02
N VAL A 236 -20.77 11.27 -2.64
CA VAL A 236 -20.38 10.18 -3.58
C VAL A 236 -21.63 9.42 -4.06
N ASP A 237 -22.61 9.14 -3.17
CA ASP A 237 -23.87 8.51 -3.57
C ASP A 237 -24.71 9.41 -4.48
N GLN A 238 -24.79 10.69 -4.17
CA GLN A 238 -25.48 11.67 -5.01
C GLN A 238 -24.80 11.80 -6.36
N VAL A 239 -23.49 11.79 -6.42
CA VAL A 239 -22.72 11.82 -7.66
C VAL A 239 -22.90 10.51 -8.43
N ILE A 240 -22.80 9.33 -7.80
CA ILE A 240 -23.05 8.05 -8.47
C ILE A 240 -24.50 7.98 -8.95
N GLN A 241 -25.48 8.36 -8.14
CA GLN A 241 -26.89 8.34 -8.50
C GLN A 241 -27.20 9.38 -9.58
N ALA A 242 -26.70 10.61 -9.47
CA ALA A 242 -26.85 11.64 -10.49
C ALA A 242 -26.19 11.22 -11.81
N ARG A 243 -25.07 10.51 -11.75
CA ARG A 243 -24.34 10.02 -12.92
C ARG A 243 -24.97 8.80 -13.56
N LEU A 244 -25.41 7.82 -12.76
CA LEU A 244 -26.23 6.72 -13.27
C LEU A 244 -27.50 7.25 -13.97
N ASN A 245 -28.02 8.41 -13.54
CA ASN A 245 -29.18 9.06 -14.15
C ASN A 245 -28.83 9.98 -15.34
N SER A 246 -27.59 10.53 -15.41
CA SER A 246 -27.19 11.53 -16.43
C SER A 246 -26.32 10.99 -17.56
N LEU A 247 -25.95 9.70 -17.51
CA LEU A 247 -25.10 9.10 -18.54
C LEU A 247 -25.80 9.12 -19.92
N ALA A 248 -25.09 9.69 -20.89
CA ALA A 248 -25.55 9.85 -22.23
C ALA A 248 -26.05 8.53 -22.84
N THR A 249 -27.11 8.61 -23.59
CA THR A 249 -27.68 7.52 -24.38
C THR A 249 -26.65 7.01 -25.39
N GLY A 250 -26.02 5.86 -25.12
CA GLY A 250 -25.03 5.27 -26.03
C GLY A 250 -23.91 4.49 -25.36
N LEU A 251 -23.69 4.70 -24.07
CA LEU A 251 -22.71 3.95 -23.29
C LEU A 251 -23.28 2.59 -22.87
N ARG A 252 -22.44 1.56 -22.90
CA ARG A 252 -22.80 0.22 -22.46
C ARG A 252 -21.93 -0.17 -21.27
N TYR A 253 -22.55 -0.79 -20.28
CA TYR A 253 -21.85 -1.39 -19.15
C TYR A 253 -21.80 -2.90 -19.31
N ASP A 254 -20.62 -3.48 -19.10
CA ASP A 254 -20.43 -4.93 -19.16
C ASP A 254 -20.85 -5.62 -17.87
N ALA A 255 -20.50 -5.05 -16.71
CA ALA A 255 -20.81 -5.67 -15.43
C ALA A 255 -21.10 -4.67 -14.31
N PHE A 256 -22.05 -5.01 -13.43
CA PHE A 256 -22.20 -4.47 -12.09
C PHE A 256 -21.87 -5.56 -11.08
N TYR A 257 -20.91 -5.27 -10.20
CA TYR A 257 -20.60 -6.14 -9.09
C TYR A 257 -21.04 -5.44 -7.79
N MET A 258 -22.05 -5.98 -7.14
CA MET A 258 -22.58 -5.45 -5.88
C MET A 258 -22.11 -6.29 -4.71
N THR A 259 -21.85 -5.68 -3.55
CA THR A 259 -21.55 -6.43 -2.33
C THR A 259 -22.54 -6.11 -1.21
N ARG A 260 -22.65 -7.02 -0.24
CA ARG A 260 -23.65 -6.99 0.83
C ARG A 260 -23.47 -5.81 1.78
N LYS A 261 -24.57 -5.14 2.17
CA LYS A 261 -24.60 -4.27 3.35
C LYS A 261 -24.32 -5.09 4.63
N GLN A 262 -23.32 -4.69 5.40
CA GLN A 262 -22.99 -5.35 6.66
C GLN A 262 -23.84 -4.78 7.81
N LYS A 263 -25.13 -5.12 7.87
CA LYS A 263 -26.09 -4.60 8.87
C LYS A 263 -25.69 -4.92 10.30
N GLU A 264 -24.98 -6.02 10.52
CA GLU A 264 -24.46 -6.45 11.81
C GLU A 264 -23.40 -5.49 12.41
N ARG A 265 -22.83 -4.62 11.60
CA ARG A 265 -21.89 -3.57 12.03
C ARG A 265 -22.53 -2.20 12.20
N ILE A 266 -23.85 -2.09 11.98
CA ILE A 266 -24.61 -0.84 12.12
C ILE A 266 -25.05 -0.66 13.57
N LYS A 267 -24.59 0.41 14.24
CA LYS A 267 -25.14 0.82 15.53
C LYS A 267 -26.53 1.43 15.35
N GLU A 268 -27.52 1.01 16.14
CA GLU A 268 -28.86 1.60 16.14
C GLU A 268 -28.80 3.13 16.33
N GLY A 269 -29.53 3.86 15.50
CA GLY A 269 -29.65 5.32 15.59
C GLY A 269 -28.84 6.14 14.58
N THR A 270 -28.05 5.53 13.69
CA THR A 270 -27.33 6.26 12.63
C THR A 270 -28.16 6.42 11.36
N ALA A 271 -28.04 7.60 10.73
CA ALA A 271 -28.87 8.08 9.63
C ALA A 271 -29.01 7.10 8.43
N LYS A 272 -30.20 7.06 7.85
CA LYS A 272 -30.56 6.28 6.67
C LYS A 272 -29.89 6.85 5.39
N GLY A 273 -28.69 6.35 5.06
CA GLY A 273 -28.16 6.54 3.71
C GLY A 273 -28.72 5.46 2.76
N SER A 274 -29.11 5.83 1.56
CA SER A 274 -29.61 4.88 0.57
C SER A 274 -28.46 4.27 -0.21
N TYR A 275 -28.20 2.98 0.00
CA TYR A 275 -27.38 2.18 -0.92
C TYR A 275 -28.28 1.80 -2.12
N PRO A 276 -27.81 1.92 -3.38
CA PRO A 276 -28.67 1.65 -4.52
C PRO A 276 -29.15 0.20 -4.54
N THR A 277 -30.44 0.02 -4.81
CA THR A 277 -31.01 -1.30 -5.07
C THR A 277 -31.10 -1.51 -6.58
N ILE A 278 -30.40 -2.52 -7.09
CA ILE A 278 -30.48 -2.89 -8.49
C ILE A 278 -31.63 -3.88 -8.68
N GLY A 279 -32.56 -3.52 -9.58
CA GLY A 279 -33.67 -4.34 -9.97
C GLY A 279 -33.92 -4.25 -11.48
N PRO A 280 -34.91 -5.01 -12.02
CA PRO A 280 -35.26 -4.97 -13.46
C PRO A 280 -35.60 -3.58 -13.97
N GLU A 281 -36.15 -2.74 -13.09
CA GLU A 281 -36.54 -1.37 -13.43
C GLU A 281 -35.30 -0.48 -13.66
N PHE A 282 -34.30 -0.58 -12.80
CA PHE A 282 -33.01 0.07 -12.99
C PHE A 282 -32.35 -0.36 -14.31
N LEU A 283 -32.45 -1.63 -14.67
CA LEU A 283 -31.85 -2.20 -15.87
C LEU A 283 -32.69 -2.04 -17.15
N ARG A 284 -33.79 -1.29 -17.13
CA ARG A 284 -34.64 -1.07 -18.33
C ARG A 284 -33.99 -0.25 -19.43
N GLU A 285 -33.03 0.60 -19.06
CA GLU A 285 -32.34 1.45 -20.02
C GLU A 285 -31.51 0.63 -21.02
N GLN A 286 -31.47 1.08 -22.27
CA GLN A 286 -30.80 0.38 -23.38
C GLN A 286 -29.30 0.14 -23.09
N ARG A 287 -28.65 1.05 -22.35
CA ARG A 287 -27.25 0.95 -21.94
C ARG A 287 -26.95 -0.26 -21.05
N PHE A 288 -27.96 -0.82 -20.39
CA PHE A 288 -27.84 -1.99 -19.51
C PHE A 288 -28.33 -3.29 -20.15
N GLN A 289 -28.60 -3.28 -21.45
CA GLN A 289 -29.22 -4.44 -22.13
C GLN A 289 -28.38 -5.72 -21.96
N ASP A 290 -27.08 -5.60 -22.02
CA ASP A 290 -26.11 -6.72 -21.92
C ASP A 290 -25.29 -6.73 -20.63
N THR A 291 -25.60 -5.85 -19.67
CA THR A 291 -24.93 -5.76 -18.39
C THR A 291 -25.22 -6.98 -17.54
N VAL A 292 -24.18 -7.64 -17.03
CA VAL A 292 -24.34 -8.70 -16.04
C VAL A 292 -24.28 -8.15 -14.62
N VAL A 293 -25.12 -8.66 -13.73
CA VAL A 293 -25.13 -8.29 -12.31
C VAL A 293 -24.57 -9.44 -11.48
N MET A 294 -23.45 -9.16 -10.82
CA MET A 294 -22.69 -10.08 -9.98
C MET A 294 -22.86 -9.74 -8.50
N HIS A 295 -22.73 -10.74 -7.64
CA HIS A 295 -22.78 -10.56 -6.19
C HIS A 295 -22.17 -11.77 -5.46
N PRO A 296 -21.27 -11.59 -4.46
CA PRO A 296 -20.65 -12.72 -3.77
C PRO A 296 -21.60 -13.44 -2.81
N LEU A 297 -22.83 -12.93 -2.65
CA LEU A 297 -23.86 -13.43 -1.74
C LEU A 297 -23.38 -13.50 -0.26
N PRO A 298 -24.27 -13.48 0.76
CA PRO A 298 -25.73 -13.31 0.63
C PRO A 298 -26.09 -11.87 0.29
N ARG A 299 -27.10 -11.68 -0.51
CA ARG A 299 -27.74 -10.36 -0.67
C ARG A 299 -28.73 -10.09 0.45
N VAL A 300 -29.02 -8.82 0.69
CA VAL A 300 -30.04 -8.36 1.64
C VAL A 300 -31.10 -7.53 0.93
N ASP A 301 -30.80 -6.25 0.63
CA ASP A 301 -31.71 -5.29 -0.01
C ASP A 301 -31.06 -4.54 -1.20
N GLU A 302 -29.79 -4.84 -1.50
CA GLU A 302 -29.03 -4.24 -2.60
C GLU A 302 -29.38 -4.82 -3.98
N LEU A 303 -29.97 -6.02 -4.02
CA LEU A 303 -30.49 -6.62 -5.24
C LEU A 303 -31.96 -7.02 -5.06
N SER A 304 -32.83 -6.56 -5.96
CA SER A 304 -34.24 -6.96 -5.97
C SER A 304 -34.39 -8.47 -6.23
N PRO A 305 -35.26 -9.19 -5.49
CA PRO A 305 -35.57 -10.59 -5.78
C PRO A 305 -36.12 -10.84 -7.21
N GLU A 306 -36.74 -9.85 -7.83
CA GLU A 306 -37.25 -9.93 -9.20
C GLU A 306 -36.15 -10.15 -10.24
N LEU A 307 -34.90 -9.71 -9.89
CA LEU A 307 -33.71 -9.90 -10.73
C LEU A 307 -33.32 -11.37 -10.90
N ASP A 308 -33.83 -12.27 -10.04
CA ASP A 308 -33.56 -13.72 -10.14
C ASP A 308 -34.13 -14.32 -11.44
N LYS A 309 -35.11 -13.66 -12.02
CA LYS A 309 -35.73 -14.07 -13.29
C LYS A 309 -35.16 -13.34 -14.50
N ASP A 310 -34.32 -12.33 -14.28
CA ASP A 310 -33.67 -11.59 -15.35
C ASP A 310 -32.37 -12.31 -15.75
N ARG A 311 -32.14 -12.49 -17.07
CA ARG A 311 -30.96 -13.14 -17.62
C ARG A 311 -29.65 -12.48 -17.19
N ARG A 312 -29.69 -11.19 -16.79
CA ARG A 312 -28.58 -10.38 -16.37
C ARG A 312 -28.17 -10.63 -14.91
N GLY A 313 -29.09 -11.16 -14.08
CA GLY A 313 -28.82 -11.54 -12.68
C GLY A 313 -28.02 -12.84 -12.59
N ILE A 314 -26.70 -12.78 -12.76
CA ILE A 314 -25.85 -13.99 -12.86
C ILE A 314 -25.19 -14.43 -11.53
N TYR A 315 -25.51 -13.82 -10.41
CA TYR A 315 -24.88 -14.09 -9.11
C TYR A 315 -25.07 -15.54 -8.61
N PHE A 316 -26.15 -16.22 -8.98
CA PHE A 316 -26.28 -17.65 -8.69
C PHE A 316 -25.40 -18.51 -9.63
N LYS A 317 -25.26 -18.10 -10.89
CA LYS A 317 -24.36 -18.72 -11.85
C LYS A 317 -22.90 -18.51 -11.44
N GLN A 318 -22.54 -17.29 -10.99
CA GLN A 318 -21.25 -16.95 -10.37
C GLN A 318 -20.94 -17.88 -9.17
N ALA A 319 -21.92 -18.06 -8.27
CA ALA A 319 -21.77 -18.98 -7.14
C ALA A 319 -21.56 -20.44 -7.59
N ALA A 320 -22.26 -20.87 -8.65
CA ALA A 320 -22.12 -22.19 -9.24
C ALA A 320 -20.75 -22.40 -9.90
N TYR A 321 -20.19 -21.37 -10.56
CA TYR A 321 -18.84 -21.40 -11.11
C TYR A 321 -17.75 -21.59 -10.06
N GLY A 322 -18.05 -21.27 -8.80
CA GLY A 322 -17.14 -21.54 -7.69
C GLY A 322 -16.78 -23.02 -7.52
N VAL A 323 -17.64 -23.98 -7.92
CA VAL A 323 -17.33 -25.40 -7.80
C VAL A 323 -16.29 -25.85 -8.83
N PRO A 324 -16.45 -25.65 -10.15
CA PRO A 324 -15.44 -26.01 -11.13
C PRO A 324 -14.10 -25.30 -10.91
N VAL A 325 -14.09 -24.03 -10.52
CA VAL A 325 -12.85 -23.31 -10.20
C VAL A 325 -12.10 -23.95 -9.02
N ARG A 326 -12.83 -24.34 -7.96
CA ARG A 326 -12.23 -25.03 -6.81
C ARG A 326 -11.78 -26.45 -7.12
N MET A 327 -12.50 -27.16 -7.98
CA MET A 327 -12.04 -28.46 -8.51
C MET A 327 -10.70 -28.29 -9.25
N ALA A 328 -10.62 -27.32 -10.12
CA ALA A 328 -9.40 -27.00 -10.87
C ALA A 328 -8.24 -26.61 -9.95
N LEU A 329 -8.49 -25.73 -8.98
CA LEU A 329 -7.49 -25.32 -8.00
C LEU A 329 -6.95 -26.50 -7.17
N LEU A 330 -7.83 -27.37 -6.67
CA LEU A 330 -7.42 -28.56 -5.93
C LEU A 330 -6.56 -29.49 -6.81
N LYS A 331 -6.98 -29.76 -8.03
CA LYS A 331 -6.20 -30.57 -9.00
C LYS A 331 -4.84 -29.93 -9.26
N PHE A 332 -4.80 -28.62 -9.54
CA PHE A 332 -3.58 -27.86 -9.77
C PHE A 332 -2.58 -27.99 -8.61
N LEU A 333 -3.05 -27.87 -7.36
CA LEU A 333 -2.20 -27.98 -6.17
C LEU A 333 -1.74 -29.44 -5.93
N PHE A 334 -2.60 -30.43 -6.17
CA PHE A 334 -2.22 -31.83 -6.05
C PHE A 334 -1.13 -32.24 -7.04
N ASP A 335 -1.21 -31.74 -8.27
CA ASP A 335 -0.19 -32.00 -9.29
C ASP A 335 1.17 -31.38 -8.95
N ARG A 336 1.18 -30.33 -8.10
CA ARG A 336 2.36 -29.52 -7.76
C ARG A 336 2.82 -29.64 -6.31
N ARG A 337 2.47 -30.70 -5.60
CA ARG A 337 2.81 -30.90 -4.18
C ARG A 337 4.30 -30.75 -3.85
N GLY A 338 5.19 -31.13 -4.74
CA GLY A 338 6.64 -31.02 -4.58
C GLY A 338 7.25 -29.70 -5.08
N ALA A 339 6.49 -28.86 -5.75
CA ALA A 339 7.00 -27.63 -6.32
C ALA A 339 7.07 -26.52 -5.24
N LYS A 340 8.13 -25.69 -5.31
CA LYS A 340 8.15 -24.42 -4.56
C LYS A 340 7.22 -23.42 -5.27
N ALA A 341 6.59 -22.54 -4.50
CA ALA A 341 5.90 -21.37 -5.06
C ALA A 341 6.86 -20.61 -5.97
N ALA A 342 6.36 -20.07 -7.07
CA ALA A 342 7.12 -19.09 -7.84
C ALA A 342 7.45 -17.95 -6.86
N ALA A 343 8.75 -17.70 -6.64
CA ALA A 343 9.16 -16.62 -5.76
C ALA A 343 8.63 -15.32 -6.36
N ALA A 344 7.72 -14.66 -5.68
CA ALA A 344 7.39 -13.29 -6.01
C ALA A 344 8.71 -12.51 -6.04
N GLN A 345 8.93 -11.71 -7.08
CA GLN A 345 10.15 -10.90 -7.22
C GLN A 345 10.09 -9.73 -6.25
N HIS A 346 10.17 -10.03 -4.95
CA HIS A 346 10.18 -8.98 -3.93
C HIS A 346 11.58 -8.37 -3.84
N LYS A 347 11.66 -7.06 -4.02
CA LYS A 347 12.86 -6.26 -3.71
C LYS A 347 12.95 -5.89 -2.22
N ALA A 348 12.05 -6.39 -1.39
CA ALA A 348 12.08 -6.17 0.05
C ALA A 348 13.17 -7.00 0.71
N VAL A 349 13.82 -6.45 1.72
CA VAL A 349 14.80 -7.16 2.53
C VAL A 349 14.10 -7.67 3.79
N GLY A 350 14.11 -8.97 3.99
CA GLY A 350 13.58 -9.56 5.21
C GLY A 350 14.32 -8.99 6.43
N TYR A 351 13.57 -8.63 7.46
CA TYR A 351 14.09 -8.13 8.72
C TYR A 351 13.59 -9.00 9.87
N GLU A 352 14.51 -9.61 10.57
CA GLU A 352 14.27 -10.25 11.86
C GLU A 352 14.89 -9.38 12.95
N SER A 353 14.12 -9.08 13.98
CA SER A 353 14.65 -8.30 15.09
C SER A 353 15.73 -9.09 15.83
N PRO A 354 16.95 -8.57 15.95
CA PRO A 354 18.02 -9.22 16.71
C PRO A 354 17.76 -9.22 18.23
N GLU A 355 16.75 -8.51 18.68
CA GLU A 355 16.36 -8.40 20.08
C GLU A 355 15.09 -9.23 20.35
N LYS A 356 14.95 -9.73 21.59
CA LYS A 356 13.74 -10.47 22.02
C LYS A 356 12.48 -9.61 21.96
N LEU A 357 12.59 -8.34 22.32
CA LEU A 357 11.65 -7.29 22.02
C LEU A 357 11.98 -6.77 20.62
N GLY A 358 11.18 -5.93 20.07
CA GLY A 358 11.37 -5.37 18.74
C GLY A 358 10.02 -4.98 18.17
N PRO A 359 9.98 -4.43 16.96
CA PRO A 359 8.77 -3.87 16.43
C PRO A 359 7.63 -4.88 16.45
N GLN A 360 6.42 -4.40 16.77
CA GLN A 360 5.20 -5.17 16.72
C GLN A 360 4.34 -4.67 15.56
N CYS A 361 3.57 -5.57 14.96
CA CYS A 361 2.63 -5.16 13.94
C CYS A 361 1.58 -4.20 14.54
N ARG A 362 1.39 -3.05 13.90
CA ARG A 362 0.43 -2.03 14.36
C ARG A 362 -1.02 -2.31 13.91
N ASN A 363 -1.24 -3.35 13.12
CA ASN A 363 -2.58 -3.80 12.78
C ASN A 363 -3.16 -4.63 13.94
N PRO A 364 -4.17 -4.13 14.67
CA PRO A 364 -4.73 -4.85 15.82
C PRO A 364 -5.40 -6.17 15.44
N ASN A 365 -5.75 -6.34 14.17
CA ASN A 365 -6.36 -7.57 13.66
C ASN A 365 -5.31 -8.58 13.11
N CYS A 366 -4.03 -8.28 13.20
CA CYS A 366 -2.97 -9.16 12.71
C CYS A 366 -2.81 -10.39 13.60
N VAL A 367 -2.50 -11.54 12.97
CA VAL A 367 -2.18 -12.78 13.68
C VAL A 367 -1.00 -12.61 14.63
N THR A 368 0.02 -11.82 14.28
CA THR A 368 1.19 -11.58 15.13
C THR A 368 0.87 -10.86 16.44
N VAL A 369 -0.25 -10.13 16.48
CA VAL A 369 -0.75 -9.43 17.66
C VAL A 369 -1.66 -10.34 18.48
N ASN A 370 -2.51 -11.13 17.81
CA ASN A 370 -3.55 -11.93 18.46
C ASN A 370 -3.05 -13.31 18.89
N GLU A 371 -2.09 -13.87 18.15
CA GLU A 371 -1.48 -15.18 18.48
C GLU A 371 0.02 -15.18 18.15
N PRO A 372 0.83 -14.43 18.89
CA PRO A 372 2.28 -14.30 18.61
C PRO A 372 3.05 -15.62 18.74
N ALA A 373 2.51 -16.60 19.46
CA ALA A 373 3.15 -17.92 19.62
C ALA A 373 3.20 -18.74 18.34
N SER A 374 2.31 -18.48 17.37
CA SER A 374 2.27 -19.16 16.06
C SER A 374 3.01 -18.41 14.97
N THR A 375 3.72 -17.34 15.31
CA THR A 375 4.36 -16.47 14.33
C THR A 375 5.78 -16.13 14.73
N ASP A 376 6.69 -16.10 13.76
CA ASP A 376 7.96 -15.43 13.89
C ASP A 376 7.76 -13.93 13.74
N LYS A 377 8.53 -13.11 14.49
CA LYS A 377 8.51 -11.65 14.33
C LYS A 377 9.24 -11.25 13.06
N ARG A 378 8.67 -11.59 11.90
CA ARG A 378 9.22 -11.28 10.60
C ARG A 378 8.58 -10.06 9.99
N PHE A 379 9.42 -9.18 9.53
CA PHE A 379 9.06 -7.96 8.85
C PHE A 379 9.82 -7.87 7.53
N GLU A 380 9.32 -7.05 6.66
CA GLU A 380 10.00 -6.64 5.44
C GLU A 380 10.39 -5.18 5.55
N LEU A 381 11.65 -4.88 5.28
CA LEU A 381 12.14 -3.52 5.23
C LEU A 381 12.04 -3.00 3.79
N PHE A 382 11.31 -1.93 3.66
CA PHE A 382 11.20 -1.17 2.43
C PHE A 382 11.96 0.13 2.62
N SER A 383 13.08 0.28 1.92
CA SER A 383 13.71 1.58 1.77
C SER A 383 12.91 2.37 0.76
N VAL A 384 12.19 3.36 1.23
CA VAL A 384 11.31 4.16 0.43
C VAL A 384 12.10 5.29 -0.18
N GLY A 385 12.48 5.08 -1.45
CA GLY A 385 13.14 6.07 -2.29
C GLY A 385 14.55 6.44 -1.90
N GLU A 386 15.10 7.27 -2.72
CA GLU A 386 16.35 7.97 -2.47
C GLU A 386 16.23 8.98 -1.31
N THR A 387 15.00 9.29 -0.87
CA THR A 387 14.69 10.14 0.29
C THR A 387 14.88 9.44 1.63
N GLY A 388 15.13 8.13 1.61
CA GLY A 388 15.54 7.40 2.80
C GLY A 388 14.49 7.18 3.88
N THR A 389 13.20 7.38 3.62
CA THR A 389 12.17 6.93 4.58
C THR A 389 12.25 5.43 4.73
N LEU A 390 12.29 4.93 5.96
CA LEU A 390 12.27 3.52 6.24
C LEU A 390 10.86 3.08 6.62
N ILE A 391 10.34 2.12 5.88
CA ILE A 391 9.04 1.51 6.15
C ILE A 391 9.24 0.07 6.58
N LEU A 392 8.57 -0.32 7.63
CA LEU A 392 8.50 -1.68 8.10
C LEU A 392 7.14 -2.26 7.73
N GLY A 393 7.12 -3.37 7.01
CA GLY A 393 5.93 -4.13 6.66
C GLY A 393 5.87 -5.43 7.42
N CYS A 394 4.69 -5.78 7.92
CA CYS A 394 4.47 -7.07 8.55
C CYS A 394 4.42 -8.18 7.48
N ALA A 395 5.23 -9.23 7.61
CA ALA A 395 5.29 -10.33 6.65
C ALA A 395 4.01 -11.22 6.62
N TYR A 396 3.06 -10.99 7.54
CA TYR A 396 1.83 -11.78 7.63
C TYR A 396 0.59 -11.05 7.09
N CYS A 397 0.44 -9.75 7.39
CA CYS A 397 -0.76 -8.98 7.04
C CYS A 397 -0.49 -7.79 6.11
N ASP A 398 0.71 -7.67 5.59
CA ASP A 398 1.16 -6.59 4.71
C ASP A 398 1.00 -5.16 5.28
N HIS A 399 0.56 -5.02 6.54
CA HIS A 399 0.41 -3.70 7.16
C HIS A 399 1.76 -3.01 7.29
N ARG A 400 1.83 -1.76 6.83
CA ARG A 400 3.06 -0.97 6.76
C ARG A 400 3.00 0.25 7.65
N TYR A 401 4.14 0.61 8.20
CA TYR A 401 4.30 1.83 9.00
C TYR A 401 5.73 2.37 8.95
N LYS A 402 5.83 3.67 9.12
CA LYS A 402 7.10 4.38 9.11
C LYS A 402 7.91 4.05 10.37
N VAL A 403 9.17 3.71 10.20
CA VAL A 403 10.11 3.52 11.31
C VAL A 403 10.48 4.88 11.89
N GLN A 404 10.40 5.00 13.21
CA GLN A 404 10.70 6.23 13.94
C GLN A 404 12.03 6.16 14.68
N PHE A 405 12.38 5.00 15.21
CA PHE A 405 13.59 4.82 16.02
C PHE A 405 14.39 3.61 15.55
N VAL A 406 15.70 3.80 15.50
CA VAL A 406 16.65 2.78 15.08
C VAL A 406 17.84 2.75 16.01
N GLY A 407 18.46 1.58 16.12
CA GLY A 407 19.66 1.42 16.92
C GLY A 407 20.65 0.45 16.30
N ASN A 408 21.84 0.46 16.86
CA ASN A 408 22.89 -0.48 16.50
C ASN A 408 23.11 -1.48 17.64
N VAL A 409 22.89 -2.76 17.35
CA VAL A 409 22.97 -3.86 18.33
C VAL A 409 24.36 -3.95 18.96
N LYS A 410 25.42 -3.66 18.19
CA LYS A 410 26.81 -3.83 18.62
C LYS A 410 27.25 -2.79 19.64
N ASN A 411 26.86 -1.55 19.47
CA ASN A 411 27.25 -0.46 20.35
C ASN A 411 26.16 0.03 21.28
N LYS A 412 24.97 -0.60 21.19
CA LYS A 412 23.77 -0.25 21.98
C LYS A 412 23.38 1.23 21.90
N GLY A 413 23.67 1.88 20.77
CA GLY A 413 23.24 3.26 20.53
C GLY A 413 21.92 3.29 19.77
N TYR A 414 20.99 4.21 20.12
CA TYR A 414 19.77 4.46 19.36
C TYR A 414 19.59 5.94 19.02
N CYS A 415 18.82 6.21 17.99
CA CYS A 415 18.42 7.57 17.60
C CYS A 415 17.06 7.56 16.90
N SER A 416 16.44 8.74 16.79
CA SER A 416 15.31 8.94 15.87
C SER A 416 15.81 8.74 14.45
N TYR A 417 15.00 8.03 13.65
CA TYR A 417 15.31 7.84 12.25
C TYR A 417 14.99 9.09 11.45
N ASP A 418 15.98 9.61 10.75
CA ASP A 418 15.82 10.58 9.69
C ASP A 418 16.62 10.16 8.44
N ASN A 419 16.33 10.80 7.31
CA ASN A 419 16.96 10.45 6.03
C ASN A 419 18.48 10.59 6.02
N SER A 420 19.06 11.37 6.94
CA SER A 420 20.52 11.53 7.05
C SER A 420 21.23 10.27 7.50
N LEU A 421 20.49 9.30 8.04
CA LEU A 421 21.00 8.02 8.55
C LEU A 421 20.88 6.87 7.54
N ALA A 422 20.31 7.10 6.37
CA ALA A 422 19.98 6.03 5.42
C ALA A 422 21.20 5.16 5.03
N ASP A 423 22.36 5.75 4.80
CA ASP A 423 23.59 5.02 4.47
C ASP A 423 24.13 4.24 5.67
N THR A 424 24.17 4.87 6.84
CA THR A 424 24.58 4.22 8.10
C THR A 424 23.69 3.01 8.40
N MET A 425 22.41 3.13 8.17
CA MET A 425 21.47 2.04 8.38
C MET A 425 21.64 0.90 7.39
N ARG A 426 21.90 1.19 6.12
CA ARG A 426 22.22 0.15 5.13
C ARG A 426 23.44 -0.68 5.57
N ASP A 427 24.44 -0.04 6.16
CA ASP A 427 25.61 -0.73 6.67
C ASP A 427 25.26 -1.56 7.93
N TRP A 428 24.43 -1.02 8.83
CA TRP A 428 23.94 -1.79 9.99
C TRP A 428 23.10 -2.99 9.56
N LEU A 429 22.25 -2.82 8.56
CA LEU A 429 21.43 -3.91 8.01
C LEU A 429 22.30 -5.00 7.37
N LYS A 430 23.26 -4.62 6.52
CA LYS A 430 24.23 -5.57 5.92
C LYS A 430 25.04 -6.33 6.97
N GLY A 431 25.39 -5.66 8.06
CA GLY A 431 26.12 -6.25 9.18
C GLY A 431 25.25 -7.01 10.18
N ASN A 432 23.96 -7.16 9.96
CA ASN A 432 22.96 -7.69 10.91
C ASN A 432 23.04 -7.01 12.29
N GLN A 433 23.19 -5.68 12.28
CA GLN A 433 23.36 -4.84 13.47
C GLN A 433 22.22 -3.83 13.66
N LEU A 434 21.24 -3.81 12.75
CA LEU A 434 20.11 -2.90 12.81
C LEU A 434 19.07 -3.40 13.82
N ALA A 435 18.78 -2.58 14.82
CA ALA A 435 17.61 -2.72 15.68
C ALA A 435 16.58 -1.64 15.32
N ILE A 436 15.32 -1.98 15.39
CA ILE A 436 14.18 -1.07 15.15
C ILE A 436 13.30 -1.09 16.39
N PHE A 437 12.86 0.08 16.83
CA PHE A 437 12.05 0.25 18.03
C PHE A 437 10.77 1.04 17.71
N ASP A 438 9.69 0.68 18.39
CA ASP A 438 8.42 1.41 18.33
C ASP A 438 8.42 2.67 19.21
N SER A 439 9.28 2.72 20.22
CA SER A 439 9.42 3.87 21.13
C SER A 439 10.81 3.99 21.74
N ILE A 440 11.13 5.18 22.24
CA ILE A 440 12.34 5.45 23.04
C ILE A 440 12.38 4.53 24.28
N LYS A 441 11.26 4.38 24.96
CA LYS A 441 11.14 3.55 26.17
C LYS A 441 11.55 2.12 25.89
N GLU A 442 11.12 1.54 24.78
CA GLU A 442 11.49 0.19 24.37
C GLU A 442 13.01 0.08 24.16
N ALA A 443 13.62 1.06 23.48
CA ALA A 443 15.06 1.07 23.27
C ALA A 443 15.83 1.11 24.61
N GLU A 444 15.40 1.96 25.55
CA GLU A 444 16.00 2.11 26.86
C GLU A 444 15.83 0.86 27.74
N GLU A 445 14.67 0.21 27.70
CA GLU A 445 14.40 -1.06 28.41
C GLU A 445 15.31 -2.20 27.91
N LEU A 446 15.73 -2.14 26.63
CA LEU A 446 16.69 -3.08 26.03
C LEU A 446 18.16 -2.69 26.27
N GLY A 447 18.41 -1.65 27.06
CA GLY A 447 19.74 -1.17 27.41
C GLY A 447 20.43 -0.39 26.29
N TYR A 448 19.67 0.22 25.40
CA TYR A 448 20.20 1.14 24.41
C TYR A 448 20.28 2.56 25.00
N GLU A 449 21.32 3.28 24.65
CA GLU A 449 21.53 4.68 25.03
C GLU A 449 21.37 5.60 23.82
N PRO A 450 20.90 6.84 24.02
CA PRO A 450 20.79 7.78 22.91
C PRO A 450 22.17 8.04 22.28
N ILE A 451 22.24 7.93 20.96
CA ILE A 451 23.44 8.32 20.21
C ILE A 451 23.60 9.84 20.35
N LYS A 452 24.63 10.28 21.01
CA LYS A 452 24.94 11.70 21.17
C LYS A 452 25.44 12.24 19.82
N SER A 453 24.78 13.25 19.29
CA SER A 453 25.35 14.04 18.21
C SER A 453 26.60 14.75 18.76
N GLY A 454 27.65 14.81 17.96
CA GLY A 454 28.81 15.64 18.26
C GLY A 454 28.41 17.11 18.43
N PRO A 455 29.31 17.97 18.88
CA PRO A 455 29.00 19.37 19.08
C PRO A 455 28.43 19.97 17.80
N GLN A 456 27.22 20.51 17.91
CA GLN A 456 26.55 21.17 16.79
C GLN A 456 27.20 22.54 16.58
N ARG A 457 27.56 22.83 15.34
CA ARG A 457 28.02 24.15 14.94
C ARG A 457 26.99 24.80 14.03
N THR A 458 26.50 25.96 14.42
CA THR A 458 25.61 26.76 13.58
C THR A 458 26.38 27.32 12.39
N LEU A 459 25.88 27.09 11.20
CA LEU A 459 26.45 27.56 9.95
C LEU A 459 25.73 28.79 9.40
N MET A 460 24.44 28.92 9.69
CA MET A 460 23.58 30.06 9.37
C MET A 460 22.57 30.24 10.48
N GLY A 461 22.30 31.48 10.85
CA GLY A 461 21.20 31.88 11.72
C GLY A 461 20.07 32.56 10.96
N ASP A 462 19.05 33.03 11.70
CA ASP A 462 17.84 33.69 11.14
C ASP A 462 18.13 34.74 10.06
N ALA A 463 19.04 35.69 10.36
CA ALA A 463 19.35 36.79 9.44
C ALA A 463 20.08 36.31 8.17
N GLU A 464 20.97 35.35 8.29
CA GLU A 464 21.68 34.80 7.13
C GLU A 464 20.76 34.00 6.22
N ILE A 465 19.82 33.21 6.79
CA ILE A 465 18.82 32.46 6.04
C ILE A 465 17.90 33.44 5.31
N ALA A 466 17.38 34.46 5.99
CA ALA A 466 16.52 35.46 5.38
C ALA A 466 17.23 36.19 4.22
N SER A 467 18.50 36.57 4.42
CA SER A 467 19.31 37.21 3.37
C SER A 467 19.52 36.29 2.17
N ALA A 468 19.82 35.00 2.40
CA ALA A 468 20.01 34.03 1.34
C ALA A 468 18.72 33.82 0.53
N LEU A 469 17.56 33.72 1.19
CA LEU A 469 16.27 33.58 0.51
C LEU A 469 15.91 34.80 -0.32
N ALA A 470 16.17 36.04 0.21
CA ALA A 470 15.95 37.28 -0.54
C ALA A 470 16.83 37.35 -1.80
N GLN A 471 18.12 36.98 -1.70
CA GLN A 471 19.02 36.91 -2.86
C GLN A 471 18.57 35.90 -3.90
N MET A 472 18.20 34.68 -3.46
CA MET A 472 17.68 33.65 -4.35
C MET A 472 16.40 34.12 -5.05
N SER A 473 15.50 34.76 -4.35
CA SER A 473 14.25 35.33 -4.91
C SER A 473 14.51 36.37 -5.98
N GLN A 474 15.49 37.27 -5.79
CA GLN A 474 15.91 38.23 -6.80
C GLN A 474 16.49 37.52 -8.05
N GLN A 475 17.37 36.52 -7.88
CA GLN A 475 17.94 35.80 -8.99
C GLN A 475 16.87 35.04 -9.79
N ILE A 476 15.92 34.39 -9.11
CA ILE A 476 14.78 33.74 -9.74
C ILE A 476 14.00 34.73 -10.61
N LEU A 477 13.72 35.90 -10.10
CA LEU A 477 12.99 36.94 -10.84
C LEU A 477 13.76 37.48 -12.06
N LEU A 478 15.07 37.61 -11.96
CA LEU A 478 15.92 38.04 -13.09
C LEU A 478 15.96 37.01 -14.20
N ASP A 479 15.95 35.72 -13.85
CA ASP A 479 16.04 34.61 -14.81
C ASP A 479 14.65 34.17 -15.35
N CYS A 480 13.56 34.58 -14.71
CA CYS A 480 12.21 34.23 -15.12
C CYS A 480 11.78 35.05 -16.34
N ARG A 481 11.45 34.36 -17.44
CA ARG A 481 11.03 35.04 -18.68
C ARG A 481 9.61 35.54 -18.62
N ASP A 482 8.73 34.74 -18.04
CA ASP A 482 7.31 35.07 -17.89
C ASP A 482 6.85 34.78 -16.45
N PRO A 483 6.83 35.77 -15.59
CA PRO A 483 6.51 35.58 -14.21
C PRO A 483 5.05 35.17 -13.92
N ASP A 484 4.15 35.32 -14.86
CA ASP A 484 2.78 34.80 -14.75
C ASP A 484 2.70 33.28 -14.97
N ARG A 485 3.78 32.69 -15.47
CA ARG A 485 3.96 31.23 -15.64
C ARG A 485 4.85 30.61 -14.56
N LEU A 486 5.30 31.41 -13.60
CA LEU A 486 6.16 30.93 -12.52
C LEU A 486 5.36 30.02 -11.58
N LEU A 487 5.92 28.84 -11.30
CA LEU A 487 5.44 27.91 -10.30
C LEU A 487 6.59 27.57 -9.36
N ILE A 488 6.42 27.79 -8.06
CA ILE A 488 7.41 27.38 -7.06
C ILE A 488 6.95 26.10 -6.41
N LEU A 489 7.76 25.07 -6.52
CA LEU A 489 7.47 23.71 -6.12
C LEU A 489 8.41 23.28 -5.00
N GLY A 490 7.92 23.21 -3.76
CA GLY A 490 8.69 22.80 -2.60
C GLY A 490 8.71 21.28 -2.40
N VAL A 491 9.87 20.70 -2.12
CA VAL A 491 9.97 19.34 -1.61
C VAL A 491 9.42 19.33 -0.18
N ARG A 492 8.47 18.42 0.10
CA ARG A 492 7.67 18.44 1.35
C ARG A 492 8.52 18.49 2.62
N SER A 493 8.00 19.15 3.61
CA SER A 493 8.50 19.61 4.91
C SER A 493 9.34 20.88 4.79
N VAL A 494 10.66 20.82 4.91
CA VAL A 494 11.52 22.01 4.93
C VAL A 494 11.52 22.74 3.58
N GLY A 495 11.61 22.00 2.47
CA GLY A 495 11.58 22.58 1.12
C GLY A 495 10.28 23.30 0.80
N SER A 496 9.13 22.80 1.27
CA SER A 496 7.84 23.48 1.12
C SER A 496 7.79 24.81 1.88
N GLN A 497 8.32 24.86 3.10
CA GLN A 497 8.38 26.11 3.88
C GLN A 497 9.35 27.12 3.26
N LEU A 498 10.47 26.65 2.70
CA LEU A 498 11.38 27.51 1.95
C LEU A 498 10.71 28.06 0.67
N ALA A 499 9.97 27.21 -0.05
CA ALA A 499 9.22 27.61 -1.23
C ALA A 499 8.16 28.69 -0.92
N GLN A 500 7.44 28.56 0.20
CA GLN A 500 6.49 29.57 0.68
C GLN A 500 7.20 30.90 0.98
N ARG A 501 8.35 30.87 1.66
CA ARG A 501 9.12 32.09 1.98
C ARG A 501 9.69 32.76 0.72
N ILE A 502 10.22 31.99 -0.24
CA ILE A 502 10.67 32.51 -1.54
C ILE A 502 9.49 33.11 -2.30
N GLY A 503 8.33 32.43 -2.32
CA GLY A 503 7.11 32.93 -2.92
C GLY A 503 6.66 34.27 -2.33
N ALA A 504 6.63 34.38 -1.00
CA ALA A 504 6.28 35.62 -0.29
C ALA A 504 7.23 36.77 -0.63
N GLU A 505 8.53 36.52 -0.71
CA GLU A 505 9.52 37.54 -1.13
C GLU A 505 9.29 38.01 -2.57
N ILE A 506 8.98 37.09 -3.48
CA ILE A 506 8.67 37.41 -4.88
C ILE A 506 7.36 38.18 -4.99
N GLU A 507 6.32 37.80 -4.25
CA GLU A 507 5.04 38.50 -4.21
C GLU A 507 5.16 39.94 -3.67
N ALA A 508 5.95 40.13 -2.61
CA ALA A 508 6.23 41.45 -2.05
C ALA A 508 6.88 42.39 -3.07
N GLN A 509 7.81 41.89 -3.88
CA GLN A 509 8.50 42.65 -4.92
C GLN A 509 7.60 42.97 -6.13
N ARG A 510 6.70 42.06 -6.49
CA ARG A 510 5.90 42.14 -7.72
C ARG A 510 4.47 42.59 -7.51
N LYS A 511 3.97 42.59 -6.27
CA LYS A 511 2.56 42.87 -5.91
C LYS A 511 1.56 41.96 -6.63
N ARG A 512 1.98 40.73 -6.97
CA ARG A 512 1.15 39.68 -7.60
C ARG A 512 1.41 38.32 -6.92
N LYS A 513 0.38 37.52 -6.79
CA LYS A 513 0.48 36.16 -6.24
C LYS A 513 1.34 35.26 -7.14
N VAL A 514 2.10 34.40 -6.50
CA VAL A 514 2.89 33.33 -7.15
C VAL A 514 2.23 32.00 -6.83
N GLU A 515 2.10 31.15 -7.82
CA GLU A 515 1.53 29.83 -7.62
C GLU A 515 2.54 28.93 -6.89
N LEU A 516 2.07 28.33 -5.80
CA LEU A 516 2.86 27.45 -4.94
C LEU A 516 2.31 26.04 -5.01
N ALA A 517 3.20 25.07 -5.06
CA ALA A 517 2.83 23.65 -4.98
C ALA A 517 3.85 22.86 -4.14
N GLU A 518 3.44 21.69 -3.73
CA GLU A 518 4.27 20.76 -2.96
C GLU A 518 4.49 19.46 -3.74
N ILE A 519 5.70 18.95 -3.63
CA ILE A 519 6.04 17.62 -4.12
C ILE A 519 6.36 16.73 -2.94
N GLU A 520 5.60 15.68 -2.80
CA GLU A 520 5.82 14.66 -1.79
C GLU A 520 6.51 13.47 -2.44
N ILE A 521 7.67 13.12 -1.95
CA ILE A 521 8.49 12.03 -2.46
C ILE A 521 8.46 10.91 -1.44
N TYR A 522 7.80 9.81 -1.77
CA TYR A 522 7.79 8.58 -0.99
C TYR A 522 8.31 7.44 -1.89
N GLY A 523 9.13 6.55 -1.37
CA GLY A 523 9.45 5.31 -2.05
C GLY A 523 10.90 5.14 -2.51
N SER A 524 11.36 3.89 -2.67
CA SER A 524 12.64 3.51 -3.26
C SER A 524 12.50 3.44 -4.77
N GLY A 525 13.00 4.47 -5.46
CA GLY A 525 13.01 4.52 -6.93
C GLY A 525 11.63 4.70 -7.55
N ASP A 526 11.43 5.82 -8.19
CA ASP A 526 10.28 6.20 -9.04
C ASP A 526 8.86 6.16 -8.44
N GLU A 527 8.69 5.90 -7.16
CA GLU A 527 7.38 5.71 -6.55
C GLU A 527 6.97 6.88 -5.67
N ILE A 528 5.82 7.30 -5.96
CA ILE A 528 4.72 8.12 -5.44
C ILE A 528 5.07 9.40 -4.71
N LYS A 529 4.57 10.27 -5.03
CA LYS A 529 4.28 11.14 -6.14
C LYS A 529 2.95 11.78 -5.96
N ARG A 530 2.89 12.63 -5.00
CA ARG A 530 1.84 13.62 -4.97
C ARG A 530 2.44 14.97 -5.33
N LEU A 531 2.11 15.42 -6.51
CA LEU A 531 2.23 16.81 -6.88
C LEU A 531 0.88 17.45 -6.58
N ALA A 532 0.83 18.37 -5.65
CA ALA A 532 -0.41 19.01 -5.23
C ALA A 532 -0.21 20.52 -5.09
N PRO A 533 -1.23 21.34 -5.37
CA PRO A 533 -1.22 22.74 -4.98
C PRO A 533 -0.94 22.87 -3.48
N ALA A 534 -0.25 23.94 -3.07
CA ALA A 534 -0.03 24.23 -1.66
C ALA A 534 -1.34 24.61 -0.93
N ASP A 535 -2.30 25.14 -1.68
CA ASP A 535 -3.66 25.40 -1.23
C ASP A 535 -4.57 24.21 -1.59
N PRO A 536 -5.16 23.49 -0.62
CA PRO A 536 -6.03 22.34 -0.87
C PRO A 536 -7.30 22.67 -1.68
N ASP A 537 -7.73 23.92 -1.66
CA ASP A 537 -8.92 24.40 -2.35
C ASP A 537 -8.60 24.95 -3.77
N ALA A 538 -7.33 24.95 -4.18
CA ALA A 538 -6.93 25.39 -5.50
C ALA A 538 -7.30 24.39 -6.60
N ALA A 539 -7.43 24.88 -7.83
CA ALA A 539 -7.65 24.04 -9.01
C ALA A 539 -6.50 23.04 -9.22
N PRO A 540 -6.75 21.89 -9.90
CA PRO A 540 -5.73 20.91 -10.20
C PRO A 540 -4.51 21.53 -10.89
N LEU A 541 -3.32 21.15 -10.44
CA LEU A 541 -2.07 21.74 -10.88
C LEU A 541 -1.74 21.31 -12.33
N SER A 542 -1.57 22.29 -13.22
CA SER A 542 -1.08 22.07 -14.58
C SER A 542 0.37 22.52 -14.72
N LEU A 543 1.25 21.63 -15.15
CA LEU A 543 2.65 21.92 -15.41
C LEU A 543 2.92 22.39 -16.84
N LYS A 544 1.92 22.33 -17.73
CA LYS A 544 2.08 22.71 -19.13
C LYS A 544 2.48 24.17 -19.25
N ASP A 545 3.56 24.43 -19.99
CA ASP A 545 4.09 25.76 -20.30
C ASP A 545 4.51 26.58 -19.06
N ARG A 546 4.71 25.94 -17.89
CA ARG A 546 5.17 26.59 -16.64
C ARG A 546 6.69 26.69 -16.57
N GLU A 547 7.18 27.76 -15.92
CA GLU A 547 8.55 27.86 -15.44
C GLU A 547 8.59 27.38 -13.98
N VAL A 548 9.08 26.17 -13.75
CA VAL A 548 9.08 25.53 -12.43
C VAL A 548 10.38 25.80 -11.69
N ILE A 549 10.28 26.28 -10.45
CA ILE A 549 11.40 26.36 -9.51
C ILE A 549 11.21 25.25 -8.47
N LEU A 550 12.01 24.21 -8.54
CA LEU A 550 12.05 23.15 -7.55
C LEU A 550 12.90 23.62 -6.36
N VAL A 551 12.32 23.62 -5.16
CA VAL A 551 12.97 24.12 -3.93
C VAL A 551 13.21 22.97 -2.96
N ASP A 552 14.46 22.82 -2.50
CA ASP A 552 14.86 21.86 -1.48
C ASP A 552 15.76 22.54 -0.43
N ASP A 553 15.94 21.92 0.72
CA ASP A 553 16.75 22.50 1.80
C ASP A 553 18.25 22.25 1.63
N VAL A 554 18.64 20.99 1.43
CA VAL A 554 20.04 20.58 1.32
C VAL A 554 20.24 19.66 0.13
N ILE A 555 21.11 20.03 -0.78
CA ILE A 555 21.54 19.11 -1.82
C ILE A 555 22.91 18.47 -1.46
N HIS A 556 22.95 17.13 -1.50
CA HIS A 556 24.15 16.34 -1.29
C HIS A 556 24.40 15.45 -2.51
N THR A 557 23.92 14.21 -2.50
CA THR A 557 24.08 13.28 -3.64
C THR A 557 23.25 13.65 -4.87
N GLY A 558 22.16 14.39 -4.70
CA GLY A 558 21.23 14.81 -5.74
C GLY A 558 20.12 13.80 -6.05
N ARG A 559 20.02 12.71 -5.29
CA ARG A 559 19.04 11.65 -5.51
C ARG A 559 17.60 12.16 -5.34
N THR A 560 17.31 12.93 -4.27
CA THR A 560 16.01 13.56 -4.04
C THR A 560 15.56 14.40 -5.24
N VAL A 561 16.49 15.20 -5.77
CA VAL A 561 16.23 16.06 -6.92
C VAL A 561 15.92 15.23 -8.18
N LYS A 562 16.65 14.13 -8.42
CA LYS A 562 16.37 13.22 -9.53
C LYS A 562 14.96 12.65 -9.43
N SER A 563 14.54 12.19 -8.24
CA SER A 563 13.19 11.68 -8.02
C SER A 563 12.13 12.76 -8.24
N ALA A 564 12.36 13.99 -7.76
CA ALA A 564 11.48 15.13 -8.02
C ALA A 564 11.33 15.43 -9.51
N LEU A 565 12.44 15.45 -10.25
CA LEU A 565 12.43 15.66 -11.70
C LEU A 565 11.63 14.59 -12.44
N ASN A 566 11.79 13.32 -12.07
CA ASN A 566 11.01 12.23 -12.64
C ASN A 566 9.49 12.44 -12.45
N ILE A 567 9.08 12.89 -11.27
CA ILE A 567 7.67 13.18 -10.98
C ILE A 567 7.17 14.34 -11.84
N ILE A 568 7.93 15.44 -11.88
CA ILE A 568 7.59 16.63 -12.66
C ILE A 568 7.35 16.26 -14.13
N PHE A 569 8.28 15.52 -14.73
CA PHE A 569 8.18 15.15 -16.15
C PHE A 569 7.13 14.07 -16.47
N ARG A 570 6.76 13.26 -15.49
CA ARG A 570 5.61 12.34 -15.63
C ARG A 570 4.27 13.06 -15.49
N SER A 571 4.21 14.09 -14.64
CA SER A 571 2.97 14.85 -14.40
C SER A 571 2.66 15.91 -15.46
N GLY A 572 3.64 16.26 -16.32
CA GLY A 572 3.43 17.22 -17.38
C GLY A 572 4.71 17.62 -18.11
N ARG A 573 4.58 18.60 -19.00
CA ARG A 573 5.71 19.17 -19.77
C ARG A 573 5.89 20.64 -19.43
N PRO A 574 6.63 20.99 -18.36
CA PRO A 574 6.97 22.38 -18.07
C PRO A 574 7.89 22.96 -19.17
N GLN A 575 7.87 24.28 -19.31
CA GLN A 575 8.77 24.99 -20.22
C GLN A 575 10.23 24.91 -19.75
N SER A 576 10.42 25.01 -18.42
CA SER A 576 11.74 24.83 -17.80
C SER A 576 11.59 24.34 -16.36
N VAL A 577 12.61 23.66 -15.85
CA VAL A 577 12.74 23.32 -14.42
C VAL A 577 14.11 23.81 -13.96
N ARG A 578 14.14 24.62 -12.91
CA ARG A 578 15.36 25.11 -12.26
C ARG A 578 15.34 24.71 -10.80
N LEU A 579 16.50 24.42 -10.24
CA LEU A 579 16.67 23.96 -8.87
C LEU A 579 17.18 25.08 -7.97
N ALA A 580 16.50 25.29 -6.85
CA ALA A 580 16.89 26.19 -5.77
C ALA A 580 17.13 25.41 -4.49
N VAL A 581 18.26 25.60 -3.84
CA VAL A 581 18.59 24.94 -2.57
C VAL A 581 19.18 25.93 -1.57
N LEU A 582 18.81 25.80 -0.30
CA LEU A 582 19.40 26.66 0.73
C LEU A 582 20.89 26.30 0.93
N ILE A 583 21.21 25.01 0.95
CA ILE A 583 22.57 24.52 1.19
C ILE A 583 23.01 23.57 0.07
N ASP A 584 24.18 23.84 -0.49
CA ASP A 584 24.89 22.90 -1.36
C ASP A 584 26.13 22.33 -0.63
N ARG A 585 26.15 20.99 -0.45
CA ARG A 585 27.23 20.28 0.23
C ARG A 585 28.30 19.72 -0.73
N GLY A 586 28.04 19.72 -2.03
CA GLY A 586 28.85 18.96 -3.00
C GLY A 586 28.55 17.45 -2.96
N HIS A 587 29.51 16.60 -3.30
CA HIS A 587 29.42 15.13 -3.28
C HIS A 587 28.28 14.54 -4.13
N ARG A 588 28.21 14.95 -5.41
CA ARG A 588 27.16 14.48 -6.33
C ARG A 588 27.37 13.04 -6.79
N GLU A 589 26.33 12.24 -6.73
CA GLU A 589 26.26 10.92 -7.35
C GLU A 589 25.45 10.95 -8.67
N VAL A 590 24.65 12.00 -8.86
CA VAL A 590 23.91 12.24 -10.11
C VAL A 590 24.31 13.59 -10.70
N PRO A 591 24.28 13.77 -12.04
CA PRO A 591 24.76 14.99 -12.71
C PRO A 591 23.73 16.13 -12.60
N VAL A 592 23.40 16.56 -11.37
CA VAL A 592 22.47 17.65 -11.07
C VAL A 592 23.23 18.79 -10.40
N LYS A 593 23.03 20.01 -10.91
CA LYS A 593 23.59 21.23 -10.33
C LYS A 593 22.43 22.21 -10.03
N PRO A 594 22.37 22.78 -8.81
CA PRO A 594 21.38 23.80 -8.51
C PRO A 594 21.67 25.09 -9.29
N ASN A 595 20.60 25.79 -9.67
CA ASN A 595 20.64 27.09 -10.34
C ASN A 595 20.78 28.22 -9.30
N TYR A 596 20.12 28.05 -8.16
CA TYR A 596 20.12 29.02 -7.07
C TYR A 596 20.58 28.34 -5.79
N VAL A 597 21.56 28.93 -5.12
CA VAL A 597 22.17 28.37 -3.91
C VAL A 597 22.26 29.44 -2.84
N GLY A 598 21.69 29.17 -1.68
CA GLY A 598 21.82 30.08 -0.53
C GLY A 598 23.27 30.09 0.02
N LYS A 599 23.84 28.93 0.29
CA LYS A 599 25.23 28.81 0.77
C LYS A 599 25.89 27.51 0.33
N ASN A 600 27.13 27.58 -0.14
CA ASN A 600 27.95 26.40 -0.41
C ASN A 600 28.73 26.02 0.86
N ILE A 601 28.61 24.77 1.29
CA ILE A 601 29.24 24.25 2.50
C ILE A 601 29.99 22.98 2.16
N PRO A 602 31.31 23.05 1.91
CA PRO A 602 32.11 21.84 1.78
C PRO A 602 32.13 21.12 3.13
N SER A 603 31.64 19.88 3.13
CA SER A 603 31.54 19.05 4.33
C SER A 603 32.11 17.67 4.06
N SER A 604 32.53 16.93 5.10
CA SER A 604 32.93 15.54 4.92
C SER A 604 31.69 14.64 4.73
N GLU A 605 31.88 13.44 4.22
CA GLU A 605 30.80 12.44 4.13
C GLU A 605 30.21 12.06 5.49
N LYS A 606 31.02 12.17 6.56
CA LYS A 606 30.62 11.89 7.95
C LYS A 606 29.82 13.02 8.59
N ASP A 607 29.89 14.22 8.04
CA ASP A 607 29.14 15.35 8.57
C ASP A 607 27.67 15.27 8.17
N ARG A 608 26.81 15.80 9.03
CA ARG A 608 25.38 15.96 8.77
C ARG A 608 25.04 17.45 8.83
N VAL A 609 24.29 17.90 7.86
CA VAL A 609 23.76 19.26 7.81
C VAL A 609 22.25 19.19 7.94
N ARG A 610 21.70 19.93 8.88
CA ARG A 610 20.25 20.02 9.10
C ARG A 610 19.81 21.47 9.04
N VAL A 611 18.75 21.71 8.27
CA VAL A 611 18.03 22.99 8.24
C VAL A 611 16.85 22.88 9.20
N LYS A 612 16.82 23.76 10.17
CA LYS A 612 15.75 23.89 11.16
C LYS A 612 15.04 25.22 10.89
N LEU A 613 13.73 25.19 10.72
CA LEU A 613 12.95 26.38 10.47
C LEU A 613 11.88 26.58 11.54
N ARG A 614 11.70 27.82 11.96
CA ARG A 614 10.67 28.21 12.93
C ARG A 614 9.29 27.71 12.49
N GLY A 615 8.60 27.01 13.41
CA GLY A 615 7.27 26.46 13.18
C GLY A 615 7.26 25.02 12.63
N LEU A 616 8.44 24.43 12.31
CA LEU A 616 8.60 23.00 12.08
C LEU A 616 9.24 22.33 13.30
N GLU A 617 8.81 21.14 13.66
CA GLU A 617 9.39 20.30 14.72
C GLU A 617 9.60 21.01 16.08
N GLN A 618 8.75 22.02 16.41
CA GLN A 618 8.85 22.87 17.62
C GLN A 618 10.10 23.76 17.68
N GLU A 619 10.77 24.01 16.56
CA GLU A 619 11.92 24.90 16.50
C GLU A 619 11.50 26.37 16.70
N GLU A 620 12.19 27.07 17.60
CA GLU A 620 11.91 28.48 17.92
C GLU A 620 12.60 29.46 16.97
N ASN A 621 13.73 29.07 16.38
CA ASN A 621 14.57 29.90 15.51
C ASN A 621 14.94 29.18 14.23
N ASP A 622 15.21 29.96 13.18
CA ASP A 622 15.77 29.43 11.94
C ASP A 622 17.26 29.21 12.08
N GLN A 623 17.76 28.02 11.74
CA GLN A 623 19.19 27.76 11.77
C GLN A 623 19.58 26.62 10.83
N VAL A 624 20.78 26.72 10.29
CA VAL A 624 21.47 25.60 9.66
C VAL A 624 22.59 25.13 10.57
N VAL A 625 22.54 23.87 10.93
CA VAL A 625 23.55 23.26 11.82
C VAL A 625 24.31 22.13 11.13
N ILE A 626 25.59 21.99 11.45
CA ILE A 626 26.42 20.85 11.05
C ILE A 626 26.88 20.13 12.31
N PHE A 627 26.86 18.81 12.25
CA PHE A 627 27.33 17.93 13.33
C PHE A 627 27.82 16.60 12.77
N SER A 628 28.70 15.94 13.49
CA SER A 628 29.10 14.56 13.20
C SER A 628 28.36 13.60 14.13
N VAL A 629 27.95 12.45 13.61
CA VAL A 629 27.34 11.40 14.43
C VAL A 629 28.46 10.69 15.19
N ILE A 630 28.46 10.81 16.51
CA ILE A 630 29.45 10.13 17.38
C ILE A 630 28.81 8.84 17.88
N SER A 631 29.41 7.70 17.52
CA SER A 631 29.05 6.41 18.10
C SER A 631 29.53 6.31 19.55
N PRO A 632 28.73 5.71 20.48
CA PRO A 632 29.17 5.49 21.86
C PRO A 632 30.57 4.79 21.98
N ALA A 633 30.93 3.97 20.99
CA ALA A 633 32.24 3.31 20.92
C ALA A 633 33.41 4.26 20.59
N ASP A 634 33.16 5.42 20.00
CA ASP A 634 34.24 6.38 19.66
C ASP A 634 34.61 7.29 20.84
N GLY A 635 33.71 7.44 21.83
CA GLY A 635 33.93 8.24 23.04
C GLY A 635 34.97 7.65 23.99
N THR A 636 35.27 6.35 23.94
CA THR A 636 36.26 5.69 24.81
C THR A 636 37.68 5.80 24.30
N LYS A 637 37.94 6.19 23.06
CA LYS A 637 39.29 6.35 22.49
C LYS A 637 39.88 7.75 22.64
N SER A 638 39.07 8.77 22.95
CA SER A 638 39.58 10.16 23.03
C SER A 638 40.08 10.58 24.44
N SER A 639 39.78 9.81 25.50
CA SER A 639 40.22 10.14 26.86
C SER A 639 41.55 9.48 27.31
N SER A 640 42.08 8.50 26.56
CA SER A 640 43.35 7.83 26.91
C SER A 640 44.61 8.37 26.18
N ALA A 641 44.42 9.15 25.10
CA ALA A 641 45.55 9.68 24.32
C ALA A 641 46.10 11.04 24.83
N GLY A 642 45.40 11.67 25.79
CA GLY A 642 45.79 12.99 26.36
C GLY A 642 46.59 12.94 27.65
N ALA A 643 46.62 11.79 28.34
CA ALA A 643 47.26 11.69 29.68
C ALA A 643 48.71 11.20 29.65
N GLU A 644 49.18 10.55 28.60
CA GLU A 644 50.54 10.02 28.54
C GLU A 644 51.61 10.98 28.00
N LYS A 645 51.25 12.18 27.53
CA LYS A 645 52.24 13.17 27.03
C LYS A 645 52.57 14.31 28.00
N ARG A 646 52.16 14.24 29.28
CA ARG A 646 52.53 15.25 30.31
C ARG A 646 53.43 14.73 31.42
N ALA A 647 53.94 13.49 31.37
CA ALA A 647 54.85 12.94 32.38
C ALA A 647 56.31 12.75 31.89
N ALA A 648 56.63 13.31 30.71
CA ALA A 648 58.03 13.29 30.21
C ALA A 648 58.38 14.65 29.57
N ARG A 649 58.43 15.70 30.41
CA ARG A 649 59.30 16.88 30.25
C ARG A 649 59.48 17.58 31.58
#